data_0bdd50fa2c6512515c871db83622030c
#
_entry.id   0bdd50fa2c6512515c871db83622030c
#
_cell.length_a   1.000
_cell.length_b   1.000
_cell.length_c   1.000
_cell.angle_alpha   90.00
_cell.angle_beta   90.00
_cell.angle_gamma   90.00
#
_symmetry.space_group_name_H-M   'P 1'
#
loop_
_entity.id
_entity.type
_entity.pdbx_description
1 polymer ?
#
loop_
_entity_poly.entity_id
_entity_poly.type
_entity_poly.pdbx_seq_one_letter_code
_entity_poly.pdbx_strand_id
1 'polypeptide(L)'
;MRRSFVMLVLFCIGICTNVLWAQKTVSGVVMEKEVNMPLIGCNVVEKGTTNGTVTDLDGKYTLTVGDNATIEFSYIGMMSVEEVVGDRTVINVDMISDSEKIEEVVVTAMGIQRKAKSLTYATQQVSKQELTRAKDANMINALQGKTAGLVITPNSTGAGGSSKIILRGNKSVYGNNQPLIVIDGMPMNNPKTTQQAGEYEGRDGGDALSNLNPDDIASMNVLKGASAAALYGSMAANGVIMITTKKGREGAARVDFSSNITLETPLTAPKLQGRYGAVKTGDQLSAMSWGEKIADNDSKAKDRLNDFFRVGSTYINSVTINGGTEKAQSFLSYANTSAIGMMPENTFYRHNMTARESFKLFQDRLTIDATLSYITQKASNRPHGGTYNNALTGAYTFPANGDWDYYKNNFEVFDGTKNWNAQNWYTPLDDFTANPYWVLNRITSKEKRDRIMASATAKLKITDYLNVQGRLSVDNTFDRFERKWYATTTTTWAPGGKGRYRQERFDAKQFYGDFMVNFNKTWDEKWELNASLGTSFMDSKVQNSILDSDKLGLLEANYFVPENIAGNGNQRTSNPRKRLNSVFGTVQFGFNGMIYLDVTGRNDWSSTLAYTNNFSYFYPSVGVTALLNEMIPMGEKINLLKFRASYSVVGNDVPAYITYPLDGINLGALEPNTSEPFTEMKPEKMHSMEFGVDLAMFDNRFNFDVTYYKTNNKNQYFSIAAPLASGYSSYYINAGNIENQGFEASASYRWDFAKDWSWKTELNMSYNHNKIKELDSRLADGVQIGSGSGFRFMLKEGGSFGDIYGYKLLRNEDGSVKLNESGVPVKSDTQEYLGNVNPDWQLGWGNTITYKDFSFYFLIDGKIGGNTIGMTQSYLDSYGVTETTADARDNGGVDVGNGQKIDAQTYYSAVAGKDKCNSEYTYSATNFRLREVSLGYTFRNLLGVSKNLNLSLVGRNLFFFKKNSPHDPDSSVSTDNAWGGFDTFGLPTSRSYGINVKVTF
;
A
#
# COMPACT_ATOMS: atom_id res chain seq x y z
N MET A 1 -14.81 87.95 33.51
CA MET A 1 -14.74 86.46 33.25
C MET A 1 -15.28 86.04 31.89
N ARG A 2 -16.12 86.77 31.14
CA ARG A 2 -16.61 86.31 29.80
C ARG A 2 -15.62 86.53 28.64
N ARG A 3 -14.69 87.48 28.73
CA ARG A 3 -13.68 87.71 27.65
C ARG A 3 -12.49 86.78 27.68
N SER A 4 -12.09 86.22 28.86
CA SER A 4 -10.97 85.28 29.04
C SER A 4 -11.35 83.88 28.58
N PHE A 5 -12.62 83.50 28.68
CA PHE A 5 -13.09 82.18 28.23
C PHE A 5 -13.18 82.06 26.71
N VAL A 6 -13.54 83.20 26.03
CA VAL A 6 -13.61 83.23 24.53
C VAL A 6 -12.17 83.20 23.96
N MET A 7 -11.15 83.76 24.60
CA MET A 7 -9.78 83.72 24.19
C MET A 7 -9.14 82.30 24.44
N LEU A 8 -9.53 81.62 25.54
CA LEU A 8 -9.10 80.23 25.77
C LEU A 8 -9.69 79.29 24.78
N VAL A 9 -10.96 79.48 24.38
CA VAL A 9 -11.60 78.64 23.36
C VAL A 9 -11.03 78.88 21.96
N LEU A 10 -10.72 80.13 21.63
CA LEU A 10 -10.02 80.46 20.39
C LEU A 10 -8.58 80.08 20.33
N PHE A 11 -7.90 80.04 21.50
CA PHE A 11 -6.55 79.49 21.59
C PHE A 11 -6.55 77.98 21.49
N CYS A 12 -7.55 77.24 22.02
CA CYS A 12 -7.70 75.77 21.83
C CYS A 12 -8.14 75.41 20.41
N ILE A 13 -8.85 76.28 19.69
CA ILE A 13 -9.22 76.10 18.29
C ILE A 13 -8.06 76.43 17.34
N GLY A 14 -7.10 77.29 17.77
CA GLY A 14 -5.88 77.60 17.00
C GLY A 14 -4.76 76.50 17.10
N ILE A 15 -4.84 75.60 18.03
CA ILE A 15 -3.85 74.47 18.17
C ILE A 15 -4.29 73.24 17.43
N CYS A 16 -5.53 73.14 16.92
CA CYS A 16 -5.94 72.15 15.97
C CYS A 16 -5.60 72.56 14.54
N THR A 17 -4.37 73.03 14.30
CA THR A 17 -3.81 73.06 12.94
C THR A 17 -3.58 71.66 12.50
N ASN A 18 -4.48 71.20 11.65
CA ASN A 18 -4.36 70.04 10.84
C ASN A 18 -2.91 69.88 10.33
N VAL A 19 -2.13 68.98 10.89
CA VAL A 19 -1.06 68.33 10.14
C VAL A 19 -1.82 67.50 9.07
N LEU A 20 -2.03 68.06 7.88
CA LEU A 20 -2.40 67.37 6.69
C LEU A 20 -1.24 66.42 6.38
N TRP A 21 -1.30 65.22 6.95
CA TRP A 21 -0.52 64.09 6.47
C TRP A 21 -1.03 63.80 5.08
N ALA A 22 -0.19 63.92 4.08
CA ALA A 22 -0.54 63.51 2.73
C ALA A 22 -0.89 62.02 2.81
N GLN A 23 -2.13 61.69 2.64
CA GLN A 23 -2.60 60.30 2.61
C GLN A 23 -2.64 59.86 1.17
N LYS A 24 -2.09 58.68 0.91
CA LYS A 24 -2.03 58.06 -0.42
C LYS A 24 -2.85 56.78 -0.40
N THR A 25 -3.71 56.63 -1.40
CA THR A 25 -4.45 55.36 -1.57
C THR A 25 -3.65 54.38 -2.42
N VAL A 26 -3.35 53.23 -1.84
CA VAL A 26 -2.65 52.12 -2.48
C VAL A 26 -3.61 50.97 -2.70
N SER A 27 -3.54 50.34 -3.86
CA SER A 27 -4.31 49.13 -4.21
C SER A 27 -3.40 48.07 -4.79
N GLY A 28 -3.89 46.84 -4.86
CA GLY A 28 -3.12 45.74 -5.45
C GLY A 28 -3.80 44.40 -5.28
N VAL A 29 -3.11 43.36 -5.68
CA VAL A 29 -3.58 41.99 -5.56
C VAL A 29 -2.53 41.20 -4.75
N VAL A 30 -2.99 40.41 -3.79
CA VAL A 30 -2.16 39.46 -3.02
C VAL A 30 -2.41 38.05 -3.52
N MET A 31 -1.34 37.38 -3.93
CA MET A 31 -1.40 36.07 -4.53
C MET A 31 -0.53 35.07 -3.72
N GLU A 32 -0.95 33.83 -3.65
CA GLU A 32 -0.09 32.73 -3.21
C GLU A 32 0.85 32.35 -4.36
N LYS A 33 2.16 32.52 -4.18
CA LYS A 33 3.17 32.34 -5.24
C LYS A 33 3.22 30.92 -5.80
N GLU A 34 3.08 29.91 -4.94
CA GLU A 34 3.26 28.49 -5.33
C GLU A 34 2.10 27.95 -6.17
N VAL A 35 0.90 28.35 -5.87
CA VAL A 35 -0.33 27.92 -6.58
C VAL A 35 -0.94 29.05 -7.40
N ASN A 36 -0.36 30.26 -7.28
CA ASN A 36 -0.82 31.50 -7.92
C ASN A 36 -2.32 31.72 -7.77
N MET A 37 -2.79 31.58 -6.54
CA MET A 37 -4.19 31.84 -6.18
C MET A 37 -4.30 33.15 -5.44
N PRO A 38 -5.37 33.92 -5.67
CA PRO A 38 -5.64 35.11 -4.85
C PRO A 38 -5.81 34.69 -3.39
N LEU A 39 -5.12 35.37 -2.49
CA LEU A 39 -5.26 35.18 -1.05
C LEU A 39 -6.44 36.02 -0.56
N ILE A 40 -7.54 35.33 -0.26
CA ILE A 40 -8.77 35.89 0.23
C ILE A 40 -8.67 36.09 1.75
N GLY A 41 -8.95 37.30 2.25
CA GLY A 41 -8.87 37.58 3.68
C GLY A 41 -7.44 37.74 4.20
N CYS A 42 -6.47 38.02 3.32
CA CYS A 42 -5.13 38.43 3.72
C CYS A 42 -5.19 39.79 4.44
N ASN A 43 -4.63 39.87 5.64
CA ASN A 43 -4.52 41.10 6.37
C ASN A 43 -3.50 42.01 5.69
N VAL A 44 -3.90 43.25 5.44
CA VAL A 44 -3.07 44.29 4.83
C VAL A 44 -3.08 45.48 5.78
N VAL A 45 -2.01 45.67 6.53
CA VAL A 45 -1.94 46.64 7.65
C VAL A 45 -0.79 47.62 7.45
N GLU A 46 -1.02 48.89 7.69
CA GLU A 46 0.06 49.87 7.80
C GLU A 46 0.86 49.62 9.06
N LYS A 47 2.11 49.22 8.88
CA LYS A 47 3.00 48.74 9.97
C LYS A 47 3.09 49.78 11.12
N GLY A 48 2.86 49.30 12.35
CA GLY A 48 2.90 50.14 13.54
C GLY A 48 1.64 50.94 13.82
N THR A 49 0.56 50.71 13.06
CA THR A 49 -0.75 51.37 13.26
C THR A 49 -1.86 50.32 13.32
N THR A 50 -3.09 50.78 13.60
CA THR A 50 -4.30 49.94 13.48
C THR A 50 -5.03 50.15 12.15
N ASN A 51 -4.43 50.90 11.20
CA ASN A 51 -4.98 51.14 9.89
C ASN A 51 -4.75 49.96 8.99
N GLY A 52 -5.80 49.26 8.57
CA GLY A 52 -5.68 48.06 7.75
C GLY A 52 -6.97 47.68 7.05
N THR A 53 -6.84 46.79 6.12
CA THR A 53 -7.93 46.17 5.37
C THR A 53 -7.65 44.68 5.16
N VAL A 54 -8.59 43.96 4.57
CA VAL A 54 -8.40 42.58 4.16
C VAL A 54 -8.66 42.44 2.67
N THR A 55 -8.00 41.47 2.01
CA THR A 55 -8.23 41.23 0.60
C THR A 55 -9.60 40.60 0.33
N ASP A 56 -10.20 40.98 -0.80
CA ASP A 56 -11.46 40.42 -1.28
C ASP A 56 -11.33 39.01 -1.92
N LEU A 57 -12.42 38.55 -2.55
CA LEU A 57 -12.46 37.21 -3.20
C LEU A 57 -11.50 37.07 -4.38
N ASP A 58 -11.05 38.18 -4.96
CA ASP A 58 -10.06 38.22 -6.04
C ASP A 58 -8.65 38.51 -5.51
N GLY A 59 -8.45 38.53 -4.19
CA GLY A 59 -7.18 38.90 -3.55
C GLY A 59 -6.88 40.40 -3.62
N LYS A 60 -7.82 41.23 -4.06
CA LYS A 60 -7.62 42.67 -4.21
C LYS A 60 -7.79 43.38 -2.88
N TYR A 61 -6.98 44.41 -2.67
CA TYR A 61 -7.10 45.30 -1.52
C TYR A 61 -7.01 46.78 -1.94
N THR A 62 -7.53 47.63 -1.10
CA THR A 62 -7.33 49.07 -1.19
C THR A 62 -7.16 49.62 0.23
N LEU A 63 -6.08 50.34 0.48
CA LEU A 63 -5.73 50.89 1.79
C LEU A 63 -5.20 52.32 1.61
N THR A 64 -5.68 53.25 2.39
CA THR A 64 -5.18 54.63 2.42
C THR A 64 -4.15 54.73 3.55
N VAL A 65 -2.92 55.09 3.23
CA VAL A 65 -1.75 55.08 4.14
C VAL A 65 -1.03 56.43 4.10
N GLY A 66 -0.14 56.64 5.08
CA GLY A 66 0.74 57.83 5.11
C GLY A 66 1.82 57.82 4.04
N ASP A 67 2.40 58.97 3.72
CA ASP A 67 3.59 59.05 2.83
C ASP A 67 4.74 58.21 3.40
N ASN A 68 5.37 57.39 2.54
CA ASN A 68 6.43 56.48 2.93
C ASN A 68 6.05 55.38 3.96
N ALA A 69 4.77 55.08 4.11
CA ALA A 69 4.30 53.99 4.95
C ALA A 69 4.87 52.62 4.47
N THR A 70 5.06 51.71 5.40
CA THR A 70 5.33 50.31 5.10
C THR A 70 4.03 49.52 5.31
N ILE A 71 3.61 48.76 4.33
CA ILE A 71 2.43 47.89 4.41
C ILE A 71 2.92 46.48 4.72
N GLU A 72 2.35 45.87 5.74
CA GLU A 72 2.58 44.47 6.11
C GLU A 72 1.40 43.64 5.61
N PHE A 73 1.71 42.62 4.82
CA PHE A 73 0.79 41.59 4.34
C PHE A 73 0.97 40.35 5.19
N SER A 74 -0.10 39.91 5.86
CA SER A 74 -0.04 38.70 6.68
C SER A 74 -1.26 37.83 6.44
N TYR A 75 -1.01 36.51 6.32
CA TYR A 75 -2.06 35.51 6.10
C TYR A 75 -1.67 34.23 6.81
N ILE A 76 -2.64 33.51 7.37
CA ILE A 76 -2.38 32.26 8.11
C ILE A 76 -1.75 31.23 7.16
N GLY A 77 -0.54 30.81 7.48
CA GLY A 77 0.19 29.82 6.68
C GLY A 77 1.03 30.41 5.55
N MET A 78 1.23 31.75 5.53
CA MET A 78 2.08 32.45 4.57
C MET A 78 3.16 33.27 5.28
N MET A 79 4.32 33.42 4.66
CA MET A 79 5.35 34.35 5.12
C MET A 79 4.83 35.79 5.00
N SER A 80 4.86 36.55 6.10
CA SER A 80 4.51 37.97 6.05
C SER A 80 5.46 38.71 5.12
N VAL A 81 4.92 39.57 4.27
CA VAL A 81 5.69 40.41 3.33
C VAL A 81 5.51 41.87 3.72
N GLU A 82 6.60 42.59 3.76
CA GLU A 82 6.59 44.04 4.00
C GLU A 82 6.98 44.79 2.73
N GLU A 83 6.16 45.76 2.34
CA GLU A 83 6.39 46.60 1.19
C GLU A 83 6.36 48.10 1.55
N VAL A 84 7.42 48.80 1.23
CA VAL A 84 7.46 50.27 1.39
C VAL A 84 6.70 50.91 0.25
N VAL A 85 5.72 51.71 0.57
CA VAL A 85 4.83 52.36 -0.42
C VAL A 85 5.61 53.27 -1.38
N GLY A 86 6.38 54.22 -0.88
CA GLY A 86 7.11 55.16 -1.69
C GLY A 86 6.16 55.91 -2.65
N ASP A 87 6.54 56.00 -3.92
CA ASP A 87 5.70 56.66 -4.96
C ASP A 87 4.66 55.73 -5.61
N ARG A 88 4.58 54.49 -5.21
CA ARG A 88 3.70 53.48 -5.82
C ARG A 88 2.24 53.66 -5.36
N THR A 89 1.31 53.52 -6.29
CA THR A 89 -0.16 53.50 -6.05
C THR A 89 -0.74 52.09 -6.25
N VAL A 90 0.05 51.21 -6.88
CA VAL A 90 -0.32 49.81 -7.07
C VAL A 90 0.83 48.91 -6.58
N ILE A 91 0.55 48.04 -5.62
CA ILE A 91 1.51 47.11 -5.05
C ILE A 91 0.90 45.71 -5.08
N ASN A 92 1.36 44.86 -6.01
CA ASN A 92 0.97 43.47 -6.05
C ASN A 92 1.98 42.66 -5.27
N VAL A 93 1.52 41.71 -4.45
CA VAL A 93 2.35 40.92 -3.56
C VAL A 93 2.14 39.42 -3.80
N ASP A 94 3.22 38.71 -4.03
CA ASP A 94 3.23 37.27 -4.07
C ASP A 94 3.71 36.76 -2.72
N MET A 95 2.80 36.21 -1.91
CA MET A 95 3.13 35.57 -0.65
C MET A 95 3.54 34.11 -0.91
N ILE A 96 4.57 33.68 -0.21
CA ILE A 96 5.06 32.30 -0.25
C ILE A 96 4.45 31.58 0.93
N SER A 97 4.02 30.34 0.73
CA SER A 97 3.56 29.50 1.83
C SER A 97 4.64 29.44 2.90
N ASP A 98 4.30 29.76 4.13
CA ASP A 98 5.18 29.67 5.30
C ASP A 98 5.34 28.19 5.73
N SER A 99 5.45 27.31 4.75
CA SER A 99 5.75 25.90 4.99
C SER A 99 7.10 25.70 5.67
N GLU A 100 7.91 26.78 5.77
CA GLU A 100 9.22 26.80 6.44
C GLU A 100 9.21 27.36 7.87
N LYS A 101 8.12 28.03 8.30
CA LYS A 101 8.02 28.60 9.68
C LYS A 101 6.80 28.16 10.47
N ILE A 102 5.84 27.47 9.89
CA ILE A 102 4.83 26.77 10.68
C ILE A 102 5.60 25.62 11.35
N GLU A 103 5.65 25.59 12.66
CA GLU A 103 6.05 24.41 13.41
C GLU A 103 5.23 23.24 12.84
N GLU A 104 5.85 22.41 12.00
CA GLU A 104 5.19 21.32 11.30
C GLU A 104 4.43 20.48 12.31
N VAL A 105 3.10 20.54 12.23
CA VAL A 105 2.22 19.79 13.13
C VAL A 105 1.92 18.46 12.49
N VAL A 106 2.40 17.41 13.12
CA VAL A 106 2.13 16.03 12.70
C VAL A 106 0.94 15.49 13.46
N VAL A 107 -0.01 14.90 12.76
CA VAL A 107 -1.07 14.11 13.37
C VAL A 107 -0.43 12.78 13.79
N THR A 108 -0.43 12.53 15.10
CA THR A 108 0.13 11.33 15.71
C THR A 108 -0.97 10.33 16.10
N ALA A 109 -0.61 9.28 16.84
CA ALA A 109 -1.56 8.27 17.27
C ALA A 109 -2.79 8.89 17.98
N MET A 110 -3.95 8.29 17.80
CA MET A 110 -5.26 8.74 18.29
C MET A 110 -5.70 10.12 17.76
N GLY A 111 -5.08 10.62 16.66
CA GLY A 111 -5.39 11.92 16.08
C GLY A 111 -4.88 13.11 16.90
N ILE A 112 -3.99 12.88 17.86
CA ILE A 112 -3.35 13.93 18.67
C ILE A 112 -2.38 14.70 17.77
N GLN A 113 -2.51 16.02 17.74
CA GLN A 113 -1.60 16.90 17.01
C GLN A 113 -0.38 17.22 17.87
N ARG A 114 0.82 17.06 17.31
CA ARG A 114 2.09 17.34 17.98
C ARG A 114 3.00 18.13 17.06
N LYS A 115 3.86 18.98 17.62
CA LYS A 115 4.93 19.64 16.87
C LYS A 115 5.94 18.59 16.40
N ALA A 116 6.33 18.57 15.13
CA ALA A 116 7.28 17.60 14.59
C ALA A 116 8.59 17.57 15.39
N LYS A 117 9.07 18.76 15.81
CA LYS A 117 10.28 18.90 16.62
C LYS A 117 10.21 18.22 18.00
N SER A 118 8.99 18.05 18.58
CA SER A 118 8.82 17.42 19.90
C SER A 118 8.64 15.91 19.86
N LEU A 119 8.55 15.27 18.65
CA LEU A 119 8.35 13.85 18.54
C LEU A 119 9.59 13.04 18.92
N THR A 120 9.38 11.99 19.70
CA THR A 120 10.43 11.10 20.21
C THR A 120 10.67 9.85 19.34
N TYR A 121 9.98 9.73 18.21
CA TYR A 121 10.00 8.58 17.31
C TYR A 121 10.00 9.02 15.84
N ALA A 122 10.38 8.10 14.94
CA ALA A 122 10.44 8.34 13.51
C ALA A 122 9.06 8.44 12.86
N THR A 123 8.84 9.51 12.10
CA THR A 123 7.65 9.69 11.24
C THR A 123 8.09 10.16 9.87
N GLN A 124 7.33 9.82 8.84
CA GLN A 124 7.54 10.35 7.50
C GLN A 124 6.20 10.73 6.88
N GLN A 125 6.10 11.97 6.45
CA GLN A 125 4.92 12.49 5.79
C GLN A 125 5.05 12.34 4.28
N VAL A 126 3.98 11.93 3.63
CA VAL A 126 3.83 11.92 2.17
C VAL A 126 2.75 12.91 1.80
N SER A 127 3.10 13.84 0.94
CA SER A 127 2.21 14.93 0.53
C SER A 127 1.12 14.45 -0.42
N LYS A 128 0.03 15.22 -0.51
CA LYS A 128 -1.03 15.01 -1.50
C LYS A 128 -0.49 14.97 -2.94
N GLN A 129 0.46 15.85 -3.27
CA GLN A 129 1.03 15.92 -4.62
C GLN A 129 1.74 14.64 -4.99
N GLU A 130 2.51 14.05 -4.07
CA GLU A 130 3.20 12.77 -4.28
C GLU A 130 2.23 11.60 -4.48
N LEU A 131 1.07 11.61 -3.80
CA LEU A 131 0.04 10.58 -3.92
C LEU A 131 -0.76 10.69 -5.23
N THR A 132 -0.97 11.91 -5.75
CA THR A 132 -1.87 12.14 -6.88
C THR A 132 -1.15 12.43 -8.21
N ARG A 133 0.19 12.49 -8.22
CA ARG A 133 1.00 12.77 -9.42
C ARG A 133 0.84 11.68 -10.48
N ALA A 134 1.00 10.43 -10.09
CA ALA A 134 0.80 9.26 -10.95
C ALA A 134 -0.14 8.27 -10.22
N LYS A 135 -1.44 8.43 -10.45
CA LYS A 135 -2.46 7.65 -9.75
C LYS A 135 -2.41 6.17 -10.13
N ASP A 136 -2.72 5.33 -9.16
CA ASP A 136 -2.85 3.88 -9.31
C ASP A 136 -4.26 3.46 -8.82
N ALA A 137 -4.80 2.37 -9.35
CA ALA A 137 -6.07 1.81 -8.90
C ALA A 137 -6.03 1.43 -7.42
N ASN A 138 -4.86 0.98 -6.91
CA ASN A 138 -4.58 0.83 -5.48
C ASN A 138 -3.60 1.93 -5.04
N MET A 139 -4.09 2.94 -4.35
CA MET A 139 -3.31 4.14 -4.02
C MET A 139 -2.04 3.89 -3.20
N ILE A 140 -1.97 2.76 -2.47
CA ILE A 140 -0.79 2.45 -1.65
C ILE A 140 0.45 2.21 -2.51
N ASN A 141 0.27 1.77 -3.76
CA ASN A 141 1.36 1.56 -4.70
C ASN A 141 2.07 2.88 -5.06
N ALA A 142 1.42 4.02 -4.86
CA ALA A 142 2.03 5.33 -5.06
C ALA A 142 3.10 5.69 -4.00
N LEU A 143 3.20 4.92 -2.90
CA LEU A 143 4.22 5.12 -1.85
C LEU A 143 5.54 4.40 -2.14
N GLN A 144 5.59 3.52 -3.14
CA GLN A 144 6.82 2.77 -3.48
C GLN A 144 7.98 3.72 -3.79
N GLY A 145 9.13 3.50 -3.11
CA GLY A 145 10.33 4.34 -3.26
C GLY A 145 10.27 5.72 -2.60
N LYS A 146 9.10 6.13 -2.06
CA LYS A 146 8.91 7.46 -1.45
C LYS A 146 9.06 7.47 0.07
N THR A 147 9.04 6.30 0.71
CA THR A 147 9.12 6.18 2.17
C THR A 147 10.18 5.16 2.57
N ALA A 148 11.17 5.59 3.37
CA ALA A 148 12.20 4.69 3.87
C ALA A 148 11.63 3.65 4.84
N GLY A 149 12.05 2.37 4.70
CA GLY A 149 11.62 1.26 5.56
C GLY A 149 10.25 0.65 5.21
N LEU A 150 9.57 1.17 4.17
CA LEU A 150 8.26 0.67 3.71
C LEU A 150 8.42 -0.16 2.43
N VAL A 151 8.20 -1.47 2.55
CA VAL A 151 8.16 -2.41 1.41
C VAL A 151 6.74 -2.58 0.95
N ILE A 152 6.48 -2.29 -0.31
CA ILE A 152 5.18 -2.55 -0.94
C ILE A 152 5.40 -3.54 -2.08
N THR A 153 4.64 -4.64 -2.05
CA THR A 153 4.67 -5.68 -3.07
C THR A 153 3.27 -5.85 -3.64
N PRO A 154 2.98 -5.34 -4.85
CA PRO A 154 1.70 -5.52 -5.51
C PRO A 154 1.44 -6.99 -5.84
N ASN A 155 0.19 -7.42 -5.75
CA ASN A 155 -0.23 -8.71 -6.27
C ASN A 155 -0.30 -8.68 -7.81
N SER A 156 0.06 -9.79 -8.45
CA SER A 156 0.03 -9.97 -9.90
C SER A 156 -1.38 -10.23 -10.47
N THR A 157 -2.38 -9.51 -9.95
CA THR A 157 -3.81 -9.69 -10.30
C THR A 157 -4.44 -8.48 -10.98
N GLY A 158 -3.62 -7.47 -11.34
CA GLY A 158 -4.09 -6.30 -12.09
C GLY A 158 -4.87 -5.29 -11.25
N ALA A 159 -5.75 -4.54 -11.90
CA ALA A 159 -6.47 -3.43 -11.29
C ALA A 159 -7.33 -3.87 -10.09
N GLY A 160 -7.19 -3.17 -8.97
CA GLY A 160 -7.90 -3.48 -7.71
C GLY A 160 -7.35 -4.70 -6.96
N GLY A 161 -6.20 -5.25 -7.38
CA GLY A 161 -5.46 -6.26 -6.63
C GLY A 161 -4.96 -5.75 -5.29
N SER A 162 -4.74 -6.68 -4.35
CA SER A 162 -4.18 -6.36 -3.04
C SER A 162 -2.69 -6.01 -3.12
N SER A 163 -2.19 -5.32 -2.11
CA SER A 163 -0.76 -5.05 -1.96
C SER A 163 -0.28 -5.46 -0.58
N LYS A 164 0.83 -6.19 -0.51
CA LYS A 164 1.50 -6.50 0.74
C LYS A 164 2.31 -5.30 1.19
N ILE A 165 2.09 -4.87 2.43
CA ILE A 165 2.77 -3.72 3.02
C ILE A 165 3.52 -4.21 4.23
N ILE A 166 4.84 -4.05 4.23
CA ILE A 166 5.70 -4.43 5.35
C ILE A 166 6.52 -3.22 5.78
N LEU A 167 6.55 -2.97 7.08
CA LEU A 167 7.32 -1.90 7.69
C LEU A 167 8.37 -2.50 8.63
N ARG A 168 9.66 -2.28 8.30
CA ARG A 168 10.81 -2.79 9.10
C ARG A 168 10.83 -4.31 9.24
N GLY A 169 10.55 -5.05 8.16
CA GLY A 169 10.61 -6.50 8.09
C GLY A 169 9.42 -7.25 8.68
N ASN A 170 9.39 -8.56 8.45
CA ASN A 170 8.37 -9.47 9.02
C ASN A 170 8.65 -9.72 10.50
N LYS A 171 7.63 -9.73 11.32
CA LYS A 171 7.74 -9.81 12.79
C LYS A 171 6.99 -11.01 13.38
N SER A 172 5.89 -11.43 12.77
CA SER A 172 5.07 -12.55 13.22
C SER A 172 4.95 -13.63 12.15
N VAL A 173 4.97 -14.88 12.55
CA VAL A 173 4.89 -16.04 11.64
C VAL A 173 3.47 -16.21 11.09
N TYR A 174 2.50 -16.31 11.95
CA TYR A 174 1.09 -16.54 11.60
C TYR A 174 0.21 -15.30 11.81
N GLY A 175 0.69 -14.31 12.57
CA GLY A 175 -0.01 -13.06 12.81
C GLY A 175 0.02 -12.11 11.61
N ASN A 176 -0.62 -10.95 11.78
CA ASN A 176 -0.59 -9.89 10.78
C ASN A 176 0.78 -9.18 10.81
N ASN A 177 1.40 -8.99 9.65
CA ASN A 177 2.64 -8.21 9.50
C ASN A 177 2.41 -6.84 8.85
N GLN A 178 1.18 -6.54 8.41
CA GLN A 178 0.86 -5.26 7.78
C GLN A 178 0.64 -4.16 8.84
N PRO A 179 1.00 -2.90 8.55
CA PRO A 179 0.74 -1.78 9.43
C PRO A 179 -0.76 -1.52 9.57
N LEU A 180 -1.17 -0.97 10.72
CA LEU A 180 -2.52 -0.50 10.93
C LEU A 180 -2.80 0.70 10.03
N ILE A 181 -3.95 0.71 9.38
CA ILE A 181 -4.43 1.87 8.65
C ILE A 181 -5.39 2.65 9.55
N VAL A 182 -5.15 3.94 9.66
CA VAL A 182 -5.95 4.85 10.47
C VAL A 182 -6.43 5.99 9.58
N ILE A 183 -7.74 6.25 9.58
CA ILE A 183 -8.35 7.36 8.86
C ILE A 183 -8.92 8.34 9.88
N ASP A 184 -8.46 9.60 9.82
CA ASP A 184 -8.87 10.68 10.74
C ASP A 184 -8.80 10.29 12.22
N GLY A 185 -7.78 9.49 12.58
CA GLY A 185 -7.52 9.02 13.95
C GLY A 185 -8.26 7.74 14.36
N MET A 186 -9.07 7.13 13.49
CA MET A 186 -9.84 5.92 13.78
C MET A 186 -9.33 4.72 12.99
N PRO A 187 -9.16 3.53 13.62
CA PRO A 187 -8.71 2.33 12.96
C PRO A 187 -9.67 1.89 11.85
N MET A 188 -9.14 1.70 10.65
CA MET A 188 -9.87 1.17 9.50
C MET A 188 -9.91 -0.36 9.56
N ASN A 189 -11.05 -0.93 9.26
CA ASN A 189 -11.18 -2.38 9.10
C ASN A 189 -10.48 -2.84 7.82
N ASN A 190 -9.43 -3.66 7.96
CA ASN A 190 -8.74 -4.30 6.84
C ASN A 190 -8.71 -5.82 7.06
N PRO A 191 -9.86 -6.48 6.92
CA PRO A 191 -9.94 -7.91 7.15
C PRO A 191 -9.10 -8.67 6.12
N LYS A 192 -8.49 -9.77 6.56
CA LYS A 192 -7.81 -10.69 5.67
C LYS A 192 -8.83 -11.26 4.67
N THR A 193 -8.68 -10.94 3.40
CA THR A 193 -9.47 -11.52 2.31
C THR A 193 -8.79 -12.78 1.80
N THR A 194 -9.51 -13.55 0.99
CA THR A 194 -8.93 -14.73 0.34
C THR A 194 -7.67 -14.35 -0.44
N GLN A 195 -6.58 -15.09 -0.24
CA GLN A 195 -5.32 -14.96 -0.96
C GLN A 195 -4.95 -16.30 -1.56
N GLN A 196 -4.14 -16.28 -2.62
CA GLN A 196 -3.58 -17.50 -3.18
C GLN A 196 -2.66 -18.17 -2.14
N ALA A 197 -2.95 -19.43 -1.85
CA ALA A 197 -2.24 -20.23 -0.86
C ALA A 197 -1.60 -21.46 -1.51
N GLY A 198 -0.76 -21.25 -2.51
CA GLY A 198 -0.08 -22.32 -3.21
C GLY A 198 0.28 -21.98 -4.65
N GLU A 199 0.87 -22.94 -5.32
CA GLU A 199 1.37 -22.84 -6.68
C GLU A 199 0.30 -23.14 -7.74
N TYR A 200 -0.77 -23.85 -7.36
CA TYR A 200 -1.68 -24.44 -8.34
C TYR A 200 -2.80 -23.51 -8.75
N GLU A 201 -3.56 -23.00 -7.82
CA GLU A 201 -4.69 -22.13 -8.05
C GLU A 201 -4.91 -21.19 -6.86
N GLY A 202 -5.47 -20.02 -7.09
CA GLY A 202 -5.82 -19.12 -6.02
C GLY A 202 -6.69 -17.96 -6.49
N ARG A 203 -7.01 -17.08 -5.54
CA ARG A 203 -7.77 -15.86 -5.78
C ARG A 203 -7.23 -14.76 -4.88
N ASP A 204 -7.14 -13.55 -5.41
CA ASP A 204 -6.92 -12.34 -4.64
C ASP A 204 -8.25 -11.64 -4.38
N GLY A 205 -8.71 -11.59 -3.14
CA GLY A 205 -9.93 -10.89 -2.74
C GLY A 205 -9.79 -9.37 -2.65
N GLY A 206 -8.63 -8.82 -3.04
CA GLY A 206 -8.31 -7.39 -2.90
C GLY A 206 -8.11 -6.98 -1.43
N ASP A 207 -7.78 -5.74 -1.21
CA ASP A 207 -7.59 -5.14 0.12
C ASP A 207 -8.55 -3.96 0.36
N ALA A 208 -8.58 -3.49 1.60
CA ALA A 208 -9.41 -2.37 1.99
C ALA A 208 -8.82 -1.00 1.61
N LEU A 209 -7.49 -0.92 1.40
CA LEU A 209 -6.79 0.30 1.02
C LEU A 209 -7.05 0.68 -0.43
N SER A 210 -7.23 -0.32 -1.30
CA SER A 210 -7.60 -0.10 -2.68
C SER A 210 -8.95 0.65 -2.80
N ASN A 211 -9.77 0.65 -1.73
CA ASN A 211 -11.07 1.31 -1.76
C ASN A 211 -11.02 2.84 -1.54
N LEU A 212 -9.90 3.40 -1.14
CA LEU A 212 -9.80 4.84 -0.87
C LEU A 212 -9.55 5.65 -2.15
N ASN A 213 -10.15 6.84 -2.22
CA ASN A 213 -9.90 7.79 -3.29
C ASN A 213 -8.69 8.68 -2.93
N PRO A 214 -7.58 8.67 -3.69
CA PRO A 214 -6.43 9.50 -3.38
C PRO A 214 -6.71 11.01 -3.42
N ASP A 215 -7.73 11.46 -4.16
CA ASP A 215 -8.10 12.86 -4.21
C ASP A 215 -8.79 13.37 -2.94
N ASP A 216 -9.32 12.49 -2.10
CA ASP A 216 -9.94 12.84 -0.80
C ASP A 216 -8.89 13.00 0.30
N ILE A 217 -7.64 12.65 0.05
CA ILE A 217 -6.57 12.68 1.04
C ILE A 217 -5.94 14.07 1.09
N ALA A 218 -5.76 14.59 2.30
CA ALA A 218 -5.01 15.81 2.57
C ALA A 218 -3.53 15.49 2.81
N SER A 219 -3.23 14.51 3.66
CA SER A 219 -1.88 14.05 3.96
C SER A 219 -1.87 12.60 4.42
N MET A 220 -0.71 11.97 4.31
CA MET A 220 -0.47 10.63 4.83
C MET A 220 0.81 10.64 5.66
N ASN A 221 0.74 10.09 6.89
CA ASN A 221 1.89 10.00 7.78
C ASN A 221 2.16 8.52 8.08
N VAL A 222 3.40 8.09 7.89
CA VAL A 222 3.86 6.75 8.24
C VAL A 222 4.54 6.82 9.60
N LEU A 223 3.91 6.22 10.61
CA LEU A 223 4.42 6.07 11.96
C LEU A 223 5.17 4.74 12.04
N LYS A 224 6.51 4.79 12.00
CA LYS A 224 7.33 3.62 11.72
C LYS A 224 7.59 2.74 12.94
N GLY A 225 7.66 3.33 14.13
CA GLY A 225 8.03 2.65 15.35
C GLY A 225 6.85 2.18 16.20
N ALA A 226 7.12 1.21 17.06
CA ALA A 226 6.17 0.75 18.06
C ALA A 226 5.83 1.86 19.07
N SER A 227 6.76 2.77 19.39
CA SER A 227 6.53 3.92 20.26
C SER A 227 5.46 4.86 19.69
N ALA A 228 5.53 5.12 18.37
CA ALA A 228 4.55 5.93 17.66
C ALA A 228 3.14 5.30 17.65
N ALA A 229 3.09 3.99 17.74
CA ALA A 229 1.89 3.19 17.61
C ALA A 229 1.30 2.72 18.94
N ALA A 230 2.01 2.91 20.06
CA ALA A 230 1.66 2.36 21.36
C ALA A 230 0.24 2.70 21.82
N LEU A 231 -0.28 3.88 21.47
CA LEU A 231 -1.66 4.28 21.81
C LEU A 231 -2.75 3.47 21.10
N TYR A 232 -2.44 2.81 19.96
CA TYR A 232 -3.36 1.87 19.28
C TYR A 232 -3.19 0.42 19.77
N GLY A 233 -2.22 0.15 20.64
CA GLY A 233 -1.97 -1.16 21.26
C GLY A 233 -1.64 -2.26 20.25
N SER A 234 -2.18 -3.45 20.46
CA SER A 234 -1.90 -4.65 19.66
C SER A 234 -2.21 -4.50 18.18
N MET A 235 -3.16 -3.66 17.80
CA MET A 235 -3.49 -3.41 16.40
C MET A 235 -2.35 -2.76 15.62
N ALA A 236 -1.48 -2.01 16.30
CA ALA A 236 -0.44 -1.20 15.69
C ALA A 236 0.98 -1.74 15.89
N ALA A 237 1.13 -2.99 16.31
CA ALA A 237 2.45 -3.63 16.51
C ALA A 237 3.36 -3.52 15.28
N ASN A 238 2.81 -3.46 14.09
CA ASN A 238 3.57 -3.37 12.84
C ASN A 238 3.76 -1.94 12.32
N GLY A 239 3.46 -0.93 13.12
CA GLY A 239 3.44 0.48 12.72
C GLY A 239 2.06 0.93 12.26
N VAL A 240 1.94 2.20 11.87
CA VAL A 240 0.67 2.82 11.47
C VAL A 240 0.86 3.67 10.22
N ILE A 241 -0.06 3.54 9.28
CA ILE A 241 -0.23 4.50 8.19
C ILE A 241 -1.45 5.36 8.51
N MET A 242 -1.19 6.61 8.87
CA MET A 242 -2.24 7.58 9.19
C MET A 242 -2.63 8.37 7.97
N ILE A 243 -3.90 8.34 7.63
CA ILE A 243 -4.50 9.05 6.51
C ILE A 243 -5.37 10.17 7.09
N THR A 244 -5.07 11.39 6.72
CA THR A 244 -5.92 12.55 7.02
C THR A 244 -6.70 12.90 5.77
N THR A 245 -8.03 12.90 5.87
CA THR A 245 -8.90 13.26 4.75
C THR A 245 -9.12 14.77 4.70
N LYS A 246 -9.50 15.27 3.53
CA LYS A 246 -9.85 16.68 3.34
C LYS A 246 -11.08 17.03 4.16
N LYS A 247 -11.10 18.27 4.66
CA LYS A 247 -12.23 18.88 5.34
C LYS A 247 -12.90 19.92 4.46
N GLY A 248 -14.11 20.31 4.78
CA GLY A 248 -14.73 21.53 4.30
C GLY A 248 -13.87 22.74 4.70
N ARG A 249 -14.02 23.83 4.02
CA ARG A 249 -13.33 25.09 4.30
C ARG A 249 -14.34 26.24 4.33
N GLU A 250 -13.97 27.29 5.00
CA GLU A 250 -14.69 28.55 4.95
C GLU A 250 -14.57 29.22 3.59
N GLY A 251 -15.62 29.86 3.14
CA GLY A 251 -15.71 30.64 1.91
C GLY A 251 -16.61 30.01 0.85
N ALA A 252 -16.59 30.56 -0.33
CA ALA A 252 -17.40 30.14 -1.47
C ALA A 252 -17.09 28.68 -1.85
N ALA A 253 -18.09 28.00 -2.38
CA ALA A 253 -17.93 26.63 -2.85
C ALA A 253 -16.87 26.57 -3.96
N ARG A 254 -15.90 25.70 -3.79
CA ARG A 254 -14.86 25.37 -4.75
C ARG A 254 -15.10 23.97 -5.31
N VAL A 255 -15.01 23.85 -6.61
CA VAL A 255 -15.14 22.60 -7.34
C VAL A 255 -13.77 22.23 -7.91
N ASP A 256 -13.25 21.07 -7.52
CA ASP A 256 -12.06 20.49 -8.14
C ASP A 256 -12.48 19.26 -8.95
N PHE A 257 -12.13 19.23 -10.23
CA PHE A 257 -12.27 18.08 -11.11
C PHE A 257 -10.90 17.48 -11.42
N SER A 258 -10.80 16.17 -11.39
CA SER A 258 -9.57 15.47 -11.74
C SER A 258 -9.88 14.24 -12.60
N SER A 259 -9.15 14.08 -13.70
CA SER A 259 -9.25 12.94 -14.60
C SER A 259 -7.86 12.40 -14.89
N ASN A 260 -7.68 11.12 -14.69
CA ASN A 260 -6.45 10.40 -15.04
C ASN A 260 -6.81 9.27 -16.01
N ILE A 261 -6.14 9.24 -17.15
CA ILE A 261 -6.28 8.21 -18.18
C ILE A 261 -4.92 7.53 -18.31
N THR A 262 -4.89 6.21 -18.14
CA THR A 262 -3.65 5.42 -18.21
C THR A 262 -3.83 4.25 -19.17
N LEU A 263 -2.86 4.05 -20.04
CA LEU A 263 -2.73 2.89 -20.94
C LEU A 263 -1.62 1.98 -20.42
N GLU A 264 -1.85 0.66 -20.47
CA GLU A 264 -0.97 -0.34 -19.86
C GLU A 264 -0.59 -1.41 -20.89
N THR A 265 0.70 -1.77 -20.92
CA THR A 265 1.23 -2.88 -21.73
C THR A 265 2.16 -3.75 -20.88
N PRO A 266 2.29 -5.07 -21.19
CA PRO A 266 3.19 -5.95 -20.45
C PRO A 266 4.65 -5.46 -20.49
N LEU A 267 5.32 -5.48 -19.34
CA LEU A 267 6.74 -5.16 -19.18
C LEU A 267 7.62 -6.41 -19.07
N THR A 268 7.11 -7.46 -18.43
CA THR A 268 7.88 -8.66 -18.03
C THR A 268 7.28 -9.97 -18.55
N ALA A 269 6.70 -9.97 -19.75
CA ALA A 269 6.24 -11.20 -20.37
C ALA A 269 7.43 -12.15 -20.68
N PRO A 270 7.24 -13.49 -20.60
CA PRO A 270 8.30 -14.45 -20.91
C PRO A 270 8.71 -14.36 -22.38
N LYS A 271 9.98 -14.66 -22.65
CA LYS A 271 10.52 -14.73 -24.00
C LYS A 271 10.30 -16.12 -24.59
N LEU A 272 9.38 -16.21 -25.52
CA LEU A 272 8.96 -17.45 -26.15
C LEU A 272 9.62 -17.63 -27.52
N GLN A 273 9.96 -18.90 -27.84
CA GLN A 273 10.57 -19.26 -29.09
C GLN A 273 9.54 -19.55 -30.20
N GLY A 274 9.91 -19.35 -31.46
CA GLY A 274 9.14 -19.68 -32.65
C GLY A 274 9.87 -20.63 -33.62
N ARG A 275 10.97 -21.26 -33.18
CA ARG A 275 11.87 -22.02 -34.02
C ARG A 275 11.59 -23.52 -34.05
N TYR A 276 11.05 -24.06 -32.99
CA TYR A 276 10.80 -25.50 -32.80
C TYR A 276 9.35 -25.74 -32.42
N GLY A 277 8.74 -26.77 -33.05
CA GLY A 277 7.37 -27.13 -32.80
C GLY A 277 7.18 -28.26 -31.80
N ALA A 278 5.92 -28.61 -31.56
CA ALA A 278 5.53 -29.84 -30.90
C ALA A 278 5.61 -31.02 -31.86
N VAL A 279 5.81 -32.23 -31.32
CA VAL A 279 5.73 -33.48 -32.12
C VAL A 279 4.29 -33.66 -32.58
N LYS A 280 4.11 -33.97 -33.88
CA LYS A 280 2.82 -34.24 -34.47
C LYS A 280 2.59 -35.74 -34.55
N THR A 281 1.46 -36.22 -34.02
CA THR A 281 1.03 -37.61 -34.10
C THR A 281 -0.40 -37.64 -34.67
N GLY A 282 -0.56 -37.99 -35.94
CA GLY A 282 -1.81 -37.79 -36.66
C GLY A 282 -2.17 -36.32 -36.73
N ASP A 283 -3.36 -35.94 -36.30
CA ASP A 283 -3.81 -34.54 -36.26
C ASP A 283 -3.55 -33.84 -34.93
N GLN A 284 -3.04 -34.56 -33.93
CA GLN A 284 -2.73 -34.02 -32.58
C GLN A 284 -1.27 -33.58 -32.47
N LEU A 285 -1.06 -32.49 -31.71
CA LEU A 285 0.26 -32.05 -31.30
C LEU A 285 0.50 -32.51 -29.88
N SER A 286 1.76 -32.82 -29.55
CA SER A 286 2.17 -33.05 -28.15
C SER A 286 2.01 -31.76 -27.33
N ALA A 287 1.82 -31.90 -26.02
CA ALA A 287 1.76 -30.75 -25.13
C ALA A 287 3.07 -29.95 -25.08
N MET A 288 4.21 -30.59 -25.39
CA MET A 288 5.55 -30.00 -25.31
C MET A 288 6.17 -29.74 -26.68
N SER A 289 6.96 -28.68 -26.81
CA SER A 289 7.56 -28.22 -28.07
C SER A 289 8.96 -28.81 -28.32
N TRP A 290 9.09 -30.12 -28.12
CA TRP A 290 10.35 -30.85 -28.34
C TRP A 290 10.42 -31.55 -29.72
N GLY A 291 9.60 -31.11 -30.69
CA GLY A 291 9.61 -31.61 -32.04
C GLY A 291 10.68 -30.95 -32.90
N GLU A 292 10.57 -31.09 -34.21
CA GLU A 292 11.57 -30.62 -35.18
C GLU A 292 11.60 -29.10 -35.34
N LYS A 293 12.69 -28.59 -35.94
CA LYS A 293 12.84 -27.19 -36.32
C LYS A 293 11.84 -26.83 -37.42
N ILE A 294 11.14 -25.75 -37.22
CA ILE A 294 10.17 -25.22 -38.17
C ILE A 294 10.90 -24.43 -39.24
N ALA A 295 10.47 -24.51 -40.48
CA ALA A 295 11.01 -23.68 -41.56
C ALA A 295 10.76 -22.19 -41.26
N ASP A 296 11.68 -21.32 -41.64
CA ASP A 296 11.55 -19.89 -41.45
C ASP A 296 10.23 -19.41 -42.08
N ASN A 297 9.41 -18.67 -41.33
CA ASN A 297 8.07 -18.16 -41.65
C ASN A 297 6.88 -19.13 -41.54
N ASP A 298 7.05 -20.39 -41.17
CA ASP A 298 5.95 -21.34 -40.96
C ASP A 298 5.36 -21.32 -39.54
N SER A 299 5.89 -20.52 -38.64
CA SER A 299 5.34 -20.40 -37.27
C SER A 299 4.07 -19.56 -37.25
N LYS A 300 2.92 -20.25 -37.12
CA LYS A 300 1.57 -19.64 -37.00
C LYS A 300 1.28 -19.05 -35.63
N ALA A 301 2.18 -19.24 -34.68
CA ALA A 301 2.00 -18.79 -33.31
C ALA A 301 3.12 -17.84 -32.83
N LYS A 302 3.90 -17.24 -33.77
CA LYS A 302 5.06 -16.41 -33.45
C LYS A 302 4.71 -15.20 -32.56
N ASP A 303 3.62 -14.54 -32.89
CA ASP A 303 3.19 -13.31 -32.19
C ASP A 303 2.05 -13.54 -31.20
N ARG A 304 1.82 -14.80 -30.78
CA ARG A 304 0.68 -15.18 -29.91
C ARG A 304 0.51 -14.35 -28.65
N LEU A 305 1.59 -13.89 -28.04
CA LEU A 305 1.49 -13.06 -26.82
C LEU A 305 1.01 -11.65 -27.14
N ASN A 306 1.45 -11.05 -28.26
CA ASN A 306 0.96 -9.75 -28.69
C ASN A 306 -0.51 -9.79 -29.09
N ASP A 307 -0.96 -10.93 -29.63
CA ASP A 307 -2.37 -11.16 -29.95
C ASP A 307 -3.22 -11.48 -28.71
N PHE A 308 -2.66 -12.17 -27.73
CA PHE A 308 -3.36 -12.52 -26.49
C PHE A 308 -3.54 -11.32 -25.57
N PHE A 309 -2.47 -10.53 -25.32
CA PHE A 309 -2.57 -9.35 -24.50
C PHE A 309 -3.11 -8.17 -25.29
N ARG A 310 -4.05 -7.46 -24.71
CA ARG A 310 -4.51 -6.17 -25.22
C ARG A 310 -3.87 -5.01 -24.45
N VAL A 311 -3.93 -3.82 -25.02
CA VAL A 311 -3.62 -2.59 -24.27
C VAL A 311 -4.67 -2.42 -23.19
N GLY A 312 -4.26 -2.52 -21.95
CA GLY A 312 -5.11 -2.21 -20.81
C GLY A 312 -5.35 -0.70 -20.71
N SER A 313 -6.47 -0.30 -20.13
CA SER A 313 -6.77 1.10 -19.89
C SER A 313 -7.42 1.30 -18.53
N THR A 314 -6.99 2.34 -17.82
CA THR A 314 -7.54 2.72 -16.50
C THR A 314 -7.92 4.20 -16.51
N TYR A 315 -9.17 4.48 -16.13
CA TYR A 315 -9.73 5.82 -16.00
C TYR A 315 -10.05 6.07 -14.52
N ILE A 316 -9.49 7.12 -13.94
CA ILE A 316 -9.78 7.56 -12.58
C ILE A 316 -10.26 9.00 -12.63
N ASN A 317 -11.56 9.19 -12.42
CA ASN A 317 -12.19 10.51 -12.44
C ASN A 317 -12.69 10.85 -11.05
N SER A 318 -12.52 12.10 -10.63
CA SER A 318 -13.07 12.58 -9.37
C SER A 318 -13.56 14.01 -9.46
N VAL A 319 -14.61 14.30 -8.71
CA VAL A 319 -15.14 15.64 -8.46
C VAL A 319 -15.21 15.84 -6.97
N THR A 320 -14.66 16.93 -6.47
CA THR A 320 -14.79 17.33 -5.07
C THR A 320 -15.38 18.74 -4.99
N ILE A 321 -16.28 18.93 -4.05
CA ILE A 321 -16.91 20.22 -3.75
C ILE A 321 -16.63 20.52 -2.29
N ASN A 322 -16.05 21.65 -1.99
CA ASN A 322 -15.83 22.07 -0.62
C ASN A 322 -16.16 23.57 -0.44
N GLY A 323 -16.73 23.91 0.69
CA GLY A 323 -17.11 25.27 1.02
C GLY A 323 -17.86 25.32 2.34
N GLY A 324 -18.30 26.49 2.73
CA GLY A 324 -19.11 26.66 3.93
C GLY A 324 -18.89 28.01 4.62
N THR A 325 -19.42 28.09 5.82
CA THR A 325 -19.26 29.23 6.70
C THR A 325 -18.25 28.93 7.80
N GLU A 326 -17.89 29.92 8.61
CA GLU A 326 -17.08 29.70 9.82
C GLU A 326 -17.65 28.60 10.73
N LYS A 327 -18.99 28.48 10.83
CA LYS A 327 -19.70 27.56 11.72
C LYS A 327 -20.06 26.20 11.12
N ALA A 328 -20.17 26.12 9.80
CA ALA A 328 -20.56 24.89 9.10
C ALA A 328 -19.79 24.76 7.80
N GLN A 329 -19.01 23.67 7.68
CA GLN A 329 -18.13 23.43 6.54
C GLN A 329 -18.41 22.06 5.96
N SER A 330 -18.62 22.02 4.64
CA SER A 330 -18.98 20.80 3.89
C SER A 330 -17.88 20.39 2.93
N PHE A 331 -17.64 19.10 2.82
CA PHE A 331 -16.84 18.46 1.80
C PHE A 331 -17.61 17.30 1.19
N LEU A 332 -17.82 17.35 -0.12
CA LEU A 332 -18.47 16.29 -0.90
C LEU A 332 -17.50 15.79 -1.97
N SER A 333 -17.41 14.49 -2.15
CA SER A 333 -16.56 13.86 -3.16
C SER A 333 -17.28 12.71 -3.85
N TYR A 334 -17.10 12.63 -5.16
CA TYR A 334 -17.43 11.47 -5.96
C TYR A 334 -16.23 11.07 -6.81
N ALA A 335 -15.86 9.80 -6.81
CA ALA A 335 -14.84 9.26 -7.69
C ALA A 335 -15.29 7.99 -8.38
N ASN A 336 -14.88 7.83 -9.63
CA ASN A 336 -15.06 6.63 -10.43
C ASN A 336 -13.70 6.11 -10.89
N THR A 337 -13.47 4.82 -10.70
CA THR A 337 -12.36 4.08 -11.31
C THR A 337 -12.93 3.03 -12.25
N SER A 338 -12.52 3.06 -13.50
CA SER A 338 -12.92 2.08 -14.53
C SER A 338 -11.66 1.56 -15.19
N ALA A 339 -11.44 0.25 -15.14
CA ALA A 339 -10.29 -0.37 -15.75
C ALA A 339 -10.67 -1.58 -16.62
N ILE A 340 -10.05 -1.64 -17.79
CA ILE A 340 -10.03 -2.77 -18.70
C ILE A 340 -8.62 -3.35 -18.64
N GLY A 341 -8.48 -4.58 -18.14
CA GLY A 341 -7.17 -5.20 -17.93
C GLY A 341 -6.46 -5.59 -19.23
N MET A 342 -5.17 -5.88 -19.14
CA MET A 342 -4.35 -6.38 -20.27
C MET A 342 -4.78 -7.78 -20.72
N MET A 343 -5.32 -8.62 -19.84
CA MET A 343 -5.96 -9.88 -20.23
C MET A 343 -7.36 -9.62 -20.77
N PRO A 344 -7.79 -10.31 -21.84
CA PRO A 344 -9.18 -10.23 -22.31
C PRO A 344 -10.16 -10.61 -21.20
N GLU A 345 -11.41 -10.12 -21.29
CA GLU A 345 -12.52 -10.36 -20.36
C GLU A 345 -12.30 -9.87 -18.92
N ASN A 346 -11.12 -9.32 -18.60
CA ASN A 346 -10.86 -8.71 -17.28
C ASN A 346 -11.35 -7.27 -17.23
N THR A 347 -12.21 -6.95 -16.26
CA THR A 347 -12.70 -5.59 -16.00
C THR A 347 -12.80 -5.29 -14.52
N PHE A 348 -12.65 -4.00 -14.18
CA PHE A 348 -12.76 -3.50 -12.83
C PHE A 348 -13.47 -2.14 -12.81
N TYR A 349 -14.46 -1.99 -11.93
CA TYR A 349 -15.22 -0.75 -11.74
C TYR A 349 -15.36 -0.45 -10.26
N ARG A 350 -15.15 0.80 -9.87
CA ARG A 350 -15.35 1.25 -8.50
C ARG A 350 -15.93 2.66 -8.48
N HIS A 351 -16.88 2.89 -7.58
CA HIS A 351 -17.45 4.19 -7.27
C HIS A 351 -17.24 4.48 -5.79
N ASN A 352 -16.74 5.66 -5.49
CA ASN A 352 -16.55 6.19 -4.15
C ASN A 352 -17.41 7.44 -4.00
N MET A 353 -18.17 7.53 -2.93
CA MET A 353 -18.93 8.71 -2.52
C MET A 353 -18.56 9.04 -1.09
N THR A 354 -18.13 10.27 -0.83
CA THR A 354 -17.78 10.74 0.51
C THR A 354 -18.45 12.07 0.79
N ALA A 355 -19.10 12.15 1.95
CA ALA A 355 -19.63 13.38 2.51
C ALA A 355 -19.02 13.60 3.89
N ARG A 356 -18.56 14.82 4.15
CA ARG A 356 -18.01 15.23 5.45
C ARG A 356 -18.57 16.60 5.82
N GLU A 357 -19.08 16.70 7.04
CA GLU A 357 -19.62 17.92 7.62
C GLU A 357 -18.89 18.23 8.92
N SER A 358 -18.54 19.49 9.10
CA SER A 358 -17.90 19.99 10.30
C SER A 358 -18.71 21.17 10.85
N PHE A 359 -19.11 21.07 12.12
CA PHE A 359 -19.90 22.10 12.78
C PHE A 359 -19.16 22.63 14.00
N LYS A 360 -19.14 23.97 14.16
CA LYS A 360 -18.69 24.66 15.35
C LYS A 360 -19.90 25.25 16.06
N LEU A 361 -20.12 24.85 17.30
CA LEU A 361 -21.27 25.19 18.11
C LEU A 361 -20.85 25.84 19.43
N PHE A 362 -21.76 26.58 20.09
CA PHE A 362 -21.54 27.19 21.41
C PHE A 362 -20.28 28.07 21.45
N GLN A 363 -20.16 29.01 20.53
CA GLN A 363 -19.00 29.92 20.42
C GLN A 363 -17.69 29.11 20.26
N ASP A 364 -17.68 28.15 19.34
CA ASP A 364 -16.56 27.28 18.99
C ASP A 364 -16.10 26.34 20.11
N ARG A 365 -16.86 26.23 21.21
CA ARG A 365 -16.54 25.29 22.27
C ARG A 365 -16.76 23.85 21.88
N LEU A 366 -17.77 23.56 21.05
CA LEU A 366 -18.06 22.21 20.57
C LEU A 366 -17.84 22.13 19.08
N THR A 367 -16.91 21.26 18.67
CA THR A 367 -16.71 20.91 17.26
C THR A 367 -17.22 19.50 17.02
N ILE A 368 -18.07 19.33 16.02
CA ILE A 368 -18.56 18.02 15.56
C ILE A 368 -18.10 17.83 14.13
N ASP A 369 -17.38 16.75 13.88
CA ASP A 369 -16.92 16.30 12.55
C ASP A 369 -17.62 14.96 12.25
N ALA A 370 -18.36 14.85 11.16
CA ALA A 370 -19.04 13.63 10.73
C ALA A 370 -18.66 13.31 9.29
N THR A 371 -18.32 12.04 9.03
CA THR A 371 -17.96 11.55 7.70
C THR A 371 -18.78 10.33 7.36
N LEU A 372 -19.30 10.27 6.14
CA LEU A 372 -19.96 9.09 5.57
C LEU A 372 -19.32 8.80 4.22
N SER A 373 -18.83 7.57 4.04
CA SER A 373 -18.31 7.10 2.76
C SER A 373 -19.02 5.81 2.35
N TYR A 374 -19.46 5.76 1.10
CA TYR A 374 -20.02 4.58 0.46
C TYR A 374 -19.18 4.20 -0.75
N ILE A 375 -18.76 2.95 -0.81
CA ILE A 375 -17.94 2.42 -1.89
C ILE A 375 -18.64 1.19 -2.46
N THR A 376 -18.79 1.15 -3.79
CA THR A 376 -19.20 -0.05 -4.50
C THR A 376 -18.17 -0.40 -5.56
N GLN A 377 -17.82 -1.69 -5.65
CA GLN A 377 -16.79 -2.19 -6.54
C GLN A 377 -17.26 -3.47 -7.20
N LYS A 378 -16.93 -3.63 -8.49
CA LYS A 378 -17.16 -4.85 -9.25
C LYS A 378 -15.89 -5.23 -9.99
N ALA A 379 -15.56 -6.52 -10.01
CA ALA A 379 -14.53 -7.07 -10.86
C ALA A 379 -15.06 -8.31 -11.58
N SER A 380 -14.63 -8.50 -12.83
CA SER A 380 -14.94 -9.70 -13.62
C SER A 380 -13.63 -10.31 -14.06
N ASN A 381 -13.52 -11.64 -14.00
CA ASN A 381 -12.39 -12.42 -14.44
C ASN A 381 -11.04 -11.82 -13.99
N ARG A 382 -10.93 -11.50 -12.68
CA ARG A 382 -9.66 -11.03 -12.12
C ARG A 382 -8.60 -12.09 -12.37
N PRO A 383 -7.45 -11.75 -12.99
CA PRO A 383 -6.33 -12.68 -13.15
C PRO A 383 -5.88 -13.26 -11.80
N HIS A 384 -5.40 -14.47 -11.84
CA HIS A 384 -4.74 -15.09 -10.70
C HIS A 384 -3.44 -15.76 -11.16
N GLY A 385 -2.52 -15.98 -10.26
CA GLY A 385 -1.36 -16.82 -10.50
C GLY A 385 -1.73 -18.31 -10.35
N GLY A 386 -0.77 -19.15 -10.58
CA GLY A 386 -0.90 -20.59 -10.43
C GLY A 386 -0.96 -21.33 -11.77
N THR A 387 -0.73 -22.63 -11.68
CA THR A 387 -0.57 -23.50 -12.85
C THR A 387 -1.90 -23.99 -13.42
N TYR A 388 -2.99 -23.98 -12.63
CA TYR A 388 -4.28 -24.54 -13.03
C TYR A 388 -5.33 -23.47 -13.27
N ASN A 389 -6.26 -23.73 -14.21
CA ASN A 389 -7.34 -22.81 -14.59
C ASN A 389 -6.86 -21.38 -14.92
N ASN A 390 -5.66 -21.27 -15.45
CA ASN A 390 -5.02 -20.00 -15.75
C ASN A 390 -4.83 -19.87 -17.27
N ALA A 391 -5.38 -18.82 -17.87
CA ALA A 391 -5.25 -18.58 -19.30
C ALA A 391 -3.80 -18.38 -19.75
N LEU A 392 -2.92 -17.93 -18.86
CA LEU A 392 -1.49 -17.72 -19.18
C LEU A 392 -0.74 -19.03 -19.37
N THR A 393 -1.13 -20.12 -18.71
CA THR A 393 -0.48 -21.42 -18.92
C THR A 393 -0.65 -21.89 -20.36
N GLY A 394 -1.89 -21.92 -20.87
CA GLY A 394 -2.16 -22.27 -22.24
C GLY A 394 -1.57 -21.32 -23.27
N ALA A 395 -1.62 -20.01 -23.02
CA ALA A 395 -1.05 -19.00 -23.93
C ALA A 395 0.48 -19.11 -24.04
N TYR A 396 1.16 -19.41 -22.92
CA TYR A 396 2.62 -19.50 -22.90
C TYR A 396 3.14 -20.83 -23.43
N THR A 397 2.46 -21.95 -23.12
CA THR A 397 2.88 -23.28 -23.55
C THR A 397 2.46 -23.64 -24.99
N PHE A 398 1.62 -22.82 -25.64
CA PHE A 398 1.16 -23.10 -26.99
C PHE A 398 2.34 -23.30 -27.96
N PRO A 399 2.38 -24.39 -28.74
CA PRO A 399 3.51 -24.69 -29.58
C PRO A 399 3.59 -23.78 -30.83
N ALA A 400 4.80 -23.55 -31.30
CA ALA A 400 5.05 -22.63 -32.41
C ALA A 400 4.46 -23.12 -33.76
N ASN A 401 4.27 -24.42 -33.95
CA ASN A 401 3.64 -25.04 -35.14
C ASN A 401 2.11 -25.24 -34.99
N GLY A 402 1.54 -24.83 -33.85
CA GLY A 402 0.09 -24.83 -33.64
C GLY A 402 -0.60 -23.66 -34.34
N ASP A 403 -1.84 -23.86 -34.79
CA ASP A 403 -2.66 -22.81 -35.39
C ASP A 403 -3.38 -22.01 -34.31
N TRP A 404 -2.73 -20.93 -33.84
CA TRP A 404 -3.22 -20.06 -32.77
C TRP A 404 -4.58 -19.44 -33.11
N ASP A 405 -4.74 -18.93 -34.32
CA ASP A 405 -5.98 -18.27 -34.78
C ASP A 405 -7.15 -19.23 -34.84
N TYR A 406 -6.91 -20.48 -35.24
CA TYR A 406 -7.92 -21.52 -35.21
C TYR A 406 -8.43 -21.74 -33.79
N TYR A 407 -7.56 -21.99 -32.81
CA TYR A 407 -7.96 -22.27 -31.43
C TYR A 407 -8.49 -21.05 -30.68
N LYS A 408 -8.09 -19.83 -31.06
CA LYS A 408 -8.67 -18.59 -30.59
C LYS A 408 -10.13 -18.44 -31.02
N ASN A 409 -10.40 -18.63 -32.29
CA ASN A 409 -11.72 -18.43 -32.88
C ASN A 409 -12.68 -19.61 -32.66
N ASN A 410 -12.12 -20.81 -32.42
CA ASN A 410 -12.85 -22.04 -32.19
C ASN A 410 -12.46 -22.67 -30.85
N PHE A 411 -12.44 -21.87 -29.76
CA PHE A 411 -12.04 -22.38 -28.46
C PHE A 411 -13.02 -23.40 -27.87
N GLU A 412 -14.22 -23.51 -28.46
CA GLU A 412 -15.23 -24.51 -28.17
C GLU A 412 -15.85 -25.06 -29.43
N VAL A 413 -16.27 -26.34 -29.40
CA VAL A 413 -16.94 -27.06 -30.47
C VAL A 413 -18.12 -27.80 -29.87
N PHE A 414 -19.26 -27.84 -30.60
CA PHE A 414 -20.43 -28.55 -30.12
C PHE A 414 -20.20 -30.07 -30.13
N ASP A 415 -20.39 -30.70 -28.97
CA ASP A 415 -20.36 -32.16 -28.80
C ASP A 415 -21.79 -32.68 -28.85
N GLY A 416 -22.17 -33.24 -30.00
CA GLY A 416 -23.51 -33.76 -30.21
C GLY A 416 -23.89 -34.97 -29.35
N THR A 417 -22.90 -35.68 -28.78
CA THR A 417 -23.13 -36.80 -27.88
C THR A 417 -23.56 -36.30 -26.50
N LYS A 418 -22.99 -35.20 -26.07
CA LYS A 418 -23.20 -34.61 -24.76
C LYS A 418 -24.24 -33.48 -24.78
N ASN A 419 -24.59 -32.99 -25.98
CA ASN A 419 -25.49 -31.87 -26.20
C ASN A 419 -25.06 -30.53 -25.56
N TRP A 420 -23.74 -30.24 -25.55
CA TRP A 420 -23.19 -28.94 -25.17
C TRP A 420 -21.88 -28.63 -25.87
N ASN A 421 -21.39 -27.40 -25.82
CA ASN A 421 -20.08 -27.01 -26.34
C ASN A 421 -18.97 -27.55 -25.43
N ALA A 422 -18.02 -28.27 -26.04
CA ALA A 422 -16.83 -28.79 -25.39
C ALA A 422 -15.60 -27.92 -25.68
N GLN A 423 -14.66 -27.89 -24.80
CA GLN A 423 -13.38 -27.21 -25.02
C GLN A 423 -12.65 -27.84 -26.22
N ASN A 424 -12.19 -26.98 -27.12
CA ASN A 424 -11.37 -27.37 -28.26
C ASN A 424 -9.91 -26.95 -28.00
N TRP A 425 -8.99 -27.91 -28.07
CA TRP A 425 -7.56 -27.66 -27.85
C TRP A 425 -6.69 -28.61 -28.66
N TYR A 426 -5.42 -28.23 -28.88
CA TYR A 426 -4.48 -28.93 -29.76
C TYR A 426 -3.97 -30.26 -29.18
N THR A 427 -4.10 -30.45 -27.88
CA THR A 427 -3.63 -31.62 -27.12
C THR A 427 -4.74 -32.14 -26.23
N PRO A 428 -4.69 -33.40 -25.76
CA PRO A 428 -5.61 -33.87 -24.73
C PRO A 428 -5.63 -32.93 -23.52
N LEU A 429 -6.85 -32.70 -23.02
CA LEU A 429 -7.03 -31.78 -21.89
C LEU A 429 -6.43 -32.33 -20.62
N ASP A 430 -5.66 -31.50 -19.93
CA ASP A 430 -5.13 -31.75 -18.59
C ASP A 430 -5.35 -30.51 -17.70
N ASP A 431 -4.93 -30.57 -16.45
CA ASP A 431 -5.13 -29.47 -15.50
C ASP A 431 -4.20 -28.28 -15.77
N PHE A 432 -3.10 -28.46 -16.51
CA PHE A 432 -2.11 -27.45 -16.79
C PHE A 432 -2.32 -26.77 -18.14
N THR A 433 -2.58 -27.53 -19.19
CA THR A 433 -2.71 -27.00 -20.56
C THR A 433 -4.18 -26.93 -21.00
N ALA A 434 -4.82 -25.79 -20.80
CA ALA A 434 -6.18 -25.52 -21.28
C ALA A 434 -6.15 -24.41 -22.34
N ASN A 435 -7.15 -24.42 -23.24
CA ASN A 435 -7.32 -23.32 -24.19
C ASN A 435 -7.52 -22.00 -23.42
N PRO A 436 -6.65 -20.98 -23.59
CA PRO A 436 -6.75 -19.73 -22.85
C PRO A 436 -8.10 -19.01 -23.05
N TYR A 437 -8.68 -19.09 -24.23
CA TYR A 437 -9.98 -18.47 -24.51
C TYR A 437 -11.15 -19.25 -23.91
N TRP A 438 -11.02 -20.59 -23.75
CA TRP A 438 -11.94 -21.36 -22.92
C TRP A 438 -11.88 -20.89 -21.45
N VAL A 439 -10.68 -20.78 -20.88
CA VAL A 439 -10.50 -20.30 -19.49
C VAL A 439 -11.14 -18.95 -19.30
N LEU A 440 -10.89 -18.00 -20.21
CA LEU A 440 -11.43 -16.63 -20.12
C LEU A 440 -12.96 -16.55 -20.23
N ASN A 441 -13.59 -17.45 -21.04
CA ASN A 441 -15.00 -17.37 -21.37
C ASN A 441 -15.86 -18.43 -20.67
N ARG A 442 -15.25 -19.52 -20.17
CA ARG A 442 -15.97 -20.67 -19.58
C ARG A 442 -15.54 -21.01 -18.15
N ILE A 443 -14.46 -20.36 -17.65
CA ILE A 443 -14.11 -20.38 -16.22
C ILE A 443 -14.23 -18.96 -15.71
N THR A 444 -15.46 -18.48 -15.56
CA THR A 444 -15.75 -17.07 -15.30
C THR A 444 -15.91 -16.78 -13.82
N SER A 445 -15.46 -15.61 -13.39
CA SER A 445 -15.68 -15.12 -12.04
C SER A 445 -16.23 -13.70 -12.00
N LYS A 446 -17.07 -13.44 -10.99
CA LYS A 446 -17.61 -12.12 -10.70
C LYS A 446 -17.43 -11.81 -9.22
N GLU A 447 -16.96 -10.63 -8.94
CA GLU A 447 -16.76 -10.10 -7.59
C GLU A 447 -17.56 -8.81 -7.44
N LYS A 448 -18.20 -8.64 -6.29
CA LYS A 448 -18.86 -7.40 -5.90
C LYS A 448 -18.49 -7.10 -4.44
N ARG A 449 -18.06 -5.88 -4.18
CA ARG A 449 -17.87 -5.32 -2.84
C ARG A 449 -18.73 -4.10 -2.66
N ASP A 450 -19.49 -4.06 -1.57
CA ASP A 450 -20.12 -2.85 -1.07
C ASP A 450 -19.55 -2.55 0.32
N ARG A 451 -19.12 -1.31 0.57
CA ARG A 451 -18.54 -0.89 1.83
C ARG A 451 -19.16 0.43 2.29
N ILE A 452 -19.47 0.48 3.58
CA ILE A 452 -19.99 1.66 4.26
C ILE A 452 -19.05 2.00 5.40
N MET A 453 -18.47 3.19 5.37
CA MET A 453 -17.69 3.74 6.47
C MET A 453 -18.39 5.00 6.96
N ALA A 454 -18.72 5.03 8.25
CA ALA A 454 -19.28 6.21 8.89
C ALA A 454 -18.49 6.51 10.15
N SER A 455 -18.23 7.79 10.41
CA SER A 455 -17.52 8.22 11.61
C SER A 455 -18.03 9.56 12.09
N ALA A 456 -17.95 9.76 13.41
CA ALA A 456 -18.27 11.01 14.06
C ALA A 456 -17.25 11.30 15.17
N THR A 457 -16.79 12.53 15.23
CA THR A 457 -15.92 13.07 16.29
C THR A 457 -16.59 14.27 16.92
N ALA A 458 -16.71 14.27 18.23
CA ALA A 458 -17.15 15.42 19.00
C ALA A 458 -16.02 15.86 19.92
N LYS A 459 -15.59 17.13 19.82
CA LYS A 459 -14.55 17.73 20.66
C LYS A 459 -15.14 18.93 21.40
N LEU A 460 -15.15 18.85 22.72
CA LEU A 460 -15.63 19.90 23.62
C LEU A 460 -14.44 20.58 24.32
N LYS A 461 -14.27 21.86 24.09
CA LYS A 461 -13.31 22.71 24.78
C LYS A 461 -13.92 23.13 26.12
N ILE A 462 -13.39 22.61 27.23
CA ILE A 462 -13.83 22.97 28.60
C ILE A 462 -13.15 24.28 29.00
N THR A 463 -11.81 24.31 28.88
CA THR A 463 -10.98 25.51 29.06
C THR A 463 -9.96 25.60 27.93
N ASP A 464 -9.09 26.63 27.90
CA ASP A 464 -8.04 26.75 26.87
C ASP A 464 -7.01 25.62 26.93
N TYR A 465 -6.86 24.97 28.08
CA TYR A 465 -5.89 23.89 28.31
C TYR A 465 -6.54 22.51 28.51
N LEU A 466 -7.89 22.42 28.59
CA LEU A 466 -8.61 21.17 28.82
C LEU A 466 -9.70 20.98 27.78
N ASN A 467 -9.66 19.86 27.06
CA ASN A 467 -10.70 19.44 26.15
C ASN A 467 -11.05 17.97 26.31
N VAL A 468 -12.25 17.63 25.94
CA VAL A 468 -12.78 16.25 25.94
C VAL A 468 -13.16 15.90 24.53
N GLN A 469 -12.83 14.69 24.10
CA GLN A 469 -13.12 14.21 22.76
C GLN A 469 -13.73 12.82 22.81
N GLY A 470 -14.80 12.62 22.05
CA GLY A 470 -15.41 11.31 21.81
C GLY A 470 -15.44 11.02 20.31
N ARG A 471 -15.14 9.76 19.94
CA ARG A 471 -15.18 9.32 18.53
C ARG A 471 -15.89 7.99 18.40
N LEU A 472 -16.65 7.84 17.32
CA LEU A 472 -17.33 6.60 16.95
C LEU A 472 -17.11 6.33 15.48
N SER A 473 -16.90 5.07 15.10
CA SER A 473 -16.85 4.67 13.70
C SER A 473 -17.48 3.29 13.45
N VAL A 474 -18.06 3.16 12.29
CA VAL A 474 -18.60 1.90 11.73
C VAL A 474 -17.92 1.69 10.38
N ASP A 475 -17.38 0.50 10.16
CA ASP A 475 -16.75 0.12 8.90
C ASP A 475 -17.21 -1.29 8.53
N ASN A 476 -18.14 -1.37 7.57
CA ASN A 476 -18.77 -2.60 7.14
C ASN A 476 -18.47 -2.88 5.67
N THR A 477 -17.95 -4.05 5.39
CA THR A 477 -17.65 -4.57 4.05
C THR A 477 -18.51 -5.78 3.75
N PHE A 478 -19.09 -5.84 2.57
CA PHE A 478 -19.94 -6.92 2.09
C PHE A 478 -19.40 -7.39 0.73
N ASP A 479 -18.72 -8.52 0.72
CA ASP A 479 -18.18 -9.13 -0.50
C ASP A 479 -19.06 -10.29 -0.98
N ARG A 480 -19.23 -10.35 -2.27
CA ARG A 480 -19.90 -11.44 -2.97
C ARG A 480 -18.99 -11.92 -4.09
N PHE A 481 -18.79 -13.21 -4.15
CA PHE A 481 -18.00 -13.87 -5.18
C PHE A 481 -18.79 -14.99 -5.80
N GLU A 482 -18.75 -15.09 -7.13
CA GLU A 482 -19.33 -16.17 -7.93
C GLU A 482 -18.27 -16.67 -8.88
N ARG A 483 -18.13 -18.01 -9.02
CA ARG A 483 -17.28 -18.62 -10.04
C ARG A 483 -17.99 -19.82 -10.68
N LYS A 484 -17.86 -19.92 -11.99
CA LYS A 484 -18.48 -20.94 -12.84
C LYS A 484 -17.39 -21.66 -13.63
N TRP A 485 -17.38 -22.97 -13.58
CA TRP A 485 -16.60 -23.82 -14.45
C TRP A 485 -17.54 -24.61 -15.31
N TYR A 486 -17.46 -24.43 -16.61
CA TYR A 486 -18.35 -25.12 -17.55
C TYR A 486 -17.93 -26.58 -17.72
N ALA A 487 -18.88 -27.41 -18.16
CA ALA A 487 -18.66 -28.80 -18.55
C ALA A 487 -17.50 -28.87 -19.55
N THR A 488 -16.68 -29.92 -19.49
CA THR A 488 -15.42 -30.15 -20.19
C THR A 488 -14.21 -29.43 -19.63
N THR A 489 -14.36 -28.57 -18.61
CA THR A 489 -13.22 -28.30 -17.71
C THR A 489 -12.78 -29.60 -17.07
N THR A 490 -11.46 -29.78 -16.82
CA THR A 490 -10.93 -31.07 -16.32
C THR A 490 -11.64 -31.55 -15.06
N THR A 491 -11.70 -32.87 -14.87
CA THR A 491 -12.44 -33.48 -13.76
C THR A 491 -11.88 -33.20 -12.39
N THR A 492 -10.62 -32.78 -12.31
CA THR A 492 -10.00 -32.29 -11.06
C THR A 492 -10.76 -31.05 -10.54
N TRP A 493 -11.21 -30.15 -11.43
CA TRP A 493 -11.83 -28.89 -11.09
C TRP A 493 -13.34 -28.85 -11.32
N ALA A 494 -13.85 -29.67 -12.24
CA ALA A 494 -15.27 -29.84 -12.52
C ALA A 494 -15.64 -31.33 -12.47
N PRO A 495 -15.65 -31.95 -11.28
CA PRO A 495 -15.97 -33.34 -11.09
C PRO A 495 -17.36 -33.70 -11.69
N GLY A 496 -17.49 -34.92 -12.13
CA GLY A 496 -18.71 -35.36 -12.80
C GLY A 496 -18.87 -34.85 -14.24
N GLY A 497 -17.94 -34.00 -14.74
CA GLY A 497 -17.93 -33.55 -16.14
C GLY A 497 -19.06 -32.60 -16.55
N LYS A 498 -19.94 -32.21 -15.63
CA LYS A 498 -21.09 -31.34 -15.89
C LYS A 498 -20.86 -29.87 -15.47
N GLY A 499 -19.68 -29.56 -14.95
CA GLY A 499 -19.30 -28.24 -14.48
C GLY A 499 -19.26 -28.12 -12.96
N ARG A 500 -18.83 -26.96 -12.46
CA ARG A 500 -18.75 -26.64 -11.04
C ARG A 500 -19.28 -25.22 -10.80
N TYR A 501 -19.91 -25.01 -9.66
CA TYR A 501 -20.46 -23.74 -9.23
C TYR A 501 -20.03 -23.42 -7.82
N ARG A 502 -19.51 -22.19 -7.62
CA ARG A 502 -19.10 -21.69 -6.31
C ARG A 502 -19.62 -20.29 -6.06
N GLN A 503 -20.19 -20.11 -4.88
CA GLN A 503 -20.54 -18.80 -4.34
C GLN A 503 -19.87 -18.60 -2.98
N GLU A 504 -19.41 -17.37 -2.75
CA GLU A 504 -18.90 -16.97 -1.45
C GLU A 504 -19.54 -15.65 -1.04
N ARG A 505 -19.83 -15.56 0.24
CA ARG A 505 -20.26 -14.36 0.92
C ARG A 505 -19.31 -14.10 2.09
N PHE A 506 -18.67 -12.93 2.06
CA PHE A 506 -17.77 -12.47 3.12
C PHE A 506 -18.26 -11.12 3.62
N ASP A 507 -18.75 -11.07 4.86
CA ASP A 507 -19.23 -9.86 5.51
C ASP A 507 -18.31 -9.56 6.70
N ALA A 508 -17.63 -8.41 6.67
CA ALA A 508 -16.78 -7.95 7.76
C ALA A 508 -17.35 -6.65 8.34
N LYS A 509 -17.59 -6.64 9.64
CA LYS A 509 -18.19 -5.52 10.35
C LYS A 509 -17.31 -5.12 11.52
N GLN A 510 -17.01 -3.84 11.64
CA GLN A 510 -16.27 -3.27 12.76
C GLN A 510 -17.03 -2.09 13.33
N PHE A 511 -17.15 -2.08 14.64
CA PHE A 511 -17.57 -0.93 15.42
C PHE A 511 -16.41 -0.53 16.35
N TYR A 512 -16.03 0.74 16.31
CA TYR A 512 -14.97 1.30 17.13
C TYR A 512 -15.45 2.58 17.80
N GLY A 513 -15.07 2.77 19.05
CA GLY A 513 -15.28 4.01 19.76
C GLY A 513 -14.17 4.30 20.75
N ASP A 514 -13.93 5.57 20.98
CA ASP A 514 -13.03 6.04 22.03
C ASP A 514 -13.50 7.34 22.66
N PHE A 515 -12.99 7.55 23.88
CA PHE A 515 -13.20 8.76 24.65
C PHE A 515 -11.87 9.19 25.27
N MET A 516 -11.54 10.47 25.16
CA MET A 516 -10.28 11.04 25.66
C MET A 516 -10.50 12.37 26.37
N VAL A 517 -9.76 12.58 27.43
CA VAL A 517 -9.57 13.86 28.11
C VAL A 517 -8.15 14.32 27.80
N ASN A 518 -8.00 15.51 27.23
CA ASN A 518 -6.71 16.07 26.84
C ASN A 518 -6.44 17.36 27.62
N PHE A 519 -5.27 17.42 28.22
CA PHE A 519 -4.74 18.57 28.96
C PHE A 519 -3.47 19.06 28.27
N ASN A 520 -3.43 20.34 27.87
CA ASN A 520 -2.27 20.94 27.19
C ASN A 520 -2.05 22.32 27.81
N LYS A 521 -0.95 22.51 28.52
CA LYS A 521 -0.64 23.77 29.16
C LYS A 521 0.86 24.05 29.16
N THR A 522 1.23 25.29 28.89
CA THR A 522 2.56 25.83 29.01
C THR A 522 2.59 26.84 30.18
N TRP A 523 3.59 26.76 31.06
CA TRP A 523 3.83 27.66 32.16
C TRP A 523 5.15 28.42 31.95
N ASP A 524 5.10 29.70 32.16
CA ASP A 524 6.25 30.61 32.08
C ASP A 524 7.08 30.45 30.79
N GLU A 525 6.43 30.04 29.70
CA GLU A 525 7.04 29.71 28.39
C GLU A 525 8.19 28.68 28.49
N LYS A 526 8.39 28.06 29.66
CA LYS A 526 9.47 27.10 29.95
C LYS A 526 9.03 25.67 30.10
N TRP A 527 7.88 25.45 30.75
CA TRP A 527 7.39 24.12 31.06
C TRP A 527 6.13 23.81 30.25
N GLU A 528 6.18 22.79 29.46
CA GLU A 528 5.06 22.33 28.65
C GLU A 528 4.61 20.94 29.14
N LEU A 529 3.32 20.78 29.41
CA LEU A 529 2.71 19.51 29.73
C LEU A 529 1.55 19.23 28.78
N ASN A 530 1.69 18.17 28.01
CA ASN A 530 0.64 17.61 27.18
C ASN A 530 0.28 16.22 27.70
N ALA A 531 -0.90 16.06 28.26
CA ALA A 531 -1.33 14.80 28.83
C ALA A 531 -2.69 14.38 28.22
N SER A 532 -2.87 13.09 27.96
CA SER A 532 -4.13 12.53 27.50
C SER A 532 -4.42 11.24 28.26
N LEU A 533 -5.66 11.07 28.70
CA LEU A 533 -6.17 9.85 29.29
C LEU A 533 -7.41 9.42 28.54
N GLY A 534 -7.51 8.16 28.18
CA GLY A 534 -8.64 7.70 27.39
C GLY A 534 -8.97 6.22 27.53
N THR A 535 -10.11 5.87 26.96
CA THR A 535 -10.58 4.49 26.83
C THR A 535 -11.01 4.25 25.40
N SER A 536 -10.90 3.01 24.94
CA SER A 536 -11.41 2.62 23.62
C SER A 536 -12.02 1.23 23.66
N PHE A 537 -12.96 0.99 22.77
CA PHE A 537 -13.52 -0.33 22.55
C PHE A 537 -13.66 -0.61 21.05
N MET A 538 -13.51 -1.88 20.68
CA MET A 538 -13.68 -2.37 19.32
C MET A 538 -14.43 -3.70 19.34
N ASP A 539 -15.41 -3.84 18.46
CA ASP A 539 -16.11 -5.12 18.18
C ASP A 539 -16.00 -5.40 16.69
N SER A 540 -15.26 -6.43 16.31
CA SER A 540 -15.04 -6.86 14.93
C SER A 540 -15.62 -8.26 14.74
N LYS A 541 -16.48 -8.39 13.74
CA LYS A 541 -17.12 -9.65 13.35
C LYS A 541 -16.91 -9.90 11.88
N VAL A 542 -16.46 -11.09 11.53
CA VAL A 542 -16.38 -11.58 10.15
C VAL A 542 -17.37 -12.75 10.01
N GLN A 543 -18.12 -12.77 8.93
CA GLN A 543 -18.94 -13.91 8.54
C GLN A 543 -18.53 -14.31 7.13
N ASN A 544 -18.01 -15.51 7.00
CA ASN A 544 -17.65 -16.11 5.71
C ASN A 544 -18.52 -17.34 5.46
N SER A 545 -19.24 -17.35 4.34
CA SER A 545 -20.09 -18.47 3.92
C SER A 545 -19.73 -18.88 2.51
N ILE A 546 -19.47 -20.16 2.30
CA ILE A 546 -19.08 -20.75 1.03
C ILE A 546 -20.12 -21.80 0.69
N LEU A 547 -20.61 -21.76 -0.56
CA LEU A 547 -21.36 -22.81 -1.21
C LEU A 547 -20.59 -23.22 -2.46
N ASP A 548 -20.18 -24.47 -2.55
CA ASP A 548 -19.35 -24.98 -3.63
C ASP A 548 -19.83 -26.40 -4.03
N SER A 549 -20.12 -26.63 -5.28
CA SER A 549 -20.44 -27.98 -5.75
C SER A 549 -19.25 -28.95 -5.68
N ASP A 550 -18.00 -28.40 -5.57
CA ASP A 550 -16.75 -29.11 -5.33
C ASP A 550 -16.71 -30.53 -5.96
N LYS A 551 -16.46 -31.57 -5.17
CA LYS A 551 -16.30 -32.95 -5.63
C LYS A 551 -17.56 -33.60 -6.19
N LEU A 552 -18.75 -33.05 -5.90
CA LEU A 552 -20.04 -33.61 -6.31
C LEU A 552 -20.49 -33.10 -7.70
N GLY A 553 -20.05 -31.91 -8.11
CA GLY A 553 -20.38 -31.29 -9.36
C GLY A 553 -21.84 -30.81 -9.46
N LEU A 554 -22.34 -30.74 -10.67
CA LEU A 554 -23.70 -30.31 -11.00
C LEU A 554 -24.57 -31.49 -11.45
N LEU A 555 -25.86 -31.43 -11.15
CA LEU A 555 -26.86 -32.41 -11.66
C LEU A 555 -27.08 -32.25 -13.15
N GLU A 556 -27.33 -31.02 -13.62
CA GLU A 556 -27.45 -30.66 -15.02
C GLU A 556 -26.28 -29.78 -15.46
N ALA A 557 -25.73 -30.09 -16.65
CA ALA A 557 -24.55 -29.43 -17.14
C ALA A 557 -24.77 -27.93 -17.40
N ASN A 558 -23.80 -27.13 -16.99
CA ASN A 558 -23.75 -25.70 -17.25
C ASN A 558 -24.96 -24.88 -16.72
N TYR A 559 -25.75 -25.44 -15.80
CA TYR A 559 -26.81 -24.74 -15.13
C TYR A 559 -26.39 -24.31 -13.72
N PHE A 560 -26.01 -23.06 -13.57
CA PHE A 560 -25.30 -22.53 -12.38
C PHE A 560 -26.26 -21.87 -11.38
N VAL A 561 -26.97 -22.69 -10.63
CA VAL A 561 -27.87 -22.31 -9.51
C VAL A 561 -27.63 -23.24 -8.32
N PRO A 562 -27.87 -22.79 -7.09
CA PRO A 562 -27.69 -23.62 -5.89
C PRO A 562 -28.43 -24.95 -5.94
N GLU A 563 -29.65 -24.97 -6.49
CA GLU A 563 -30.54 -26.13 -6.56
C GLU A 563 -30.02 -27.23 -7.50
N ASN A 564 -29.09 -26.89 -8.41
CA ASN A 564 -28.49 -27.82 -9.35
C ASN A 564 -27.19 -28.45 -8.83
N ILE A 565 -26.80 -28.16 -7.62
CA ILE A 565 -25.62 -28.77 -7.00
C ILE A 565 -25.96 -30.22 -6.58
N ALA A 566 -25.12 -31.17 -7.02
CA ALA A 566 -25.30 -32.57 -6.67
C ALA A 566 -25.12 -32.77 -5.15
N GLY A 567 -26.04 -33.51 -4.52
CA GLY A 567 -26.07 -33.67 -3.07
C GLY A 567 -26.24 -32.30 -2.35
N ASN A 568 -25.59 -32.13 -1.22
CA ASN A 568 -25.64 -30.88 -0.46
C ASN A 568 -24.54 -29.88 -0.82
N GLY A 569 -23.64 -30.23 -1.74
CA GLY A 569 -22.43 -29.44 -2.01
C GLY A 569 -21.53 -29.31 -0.79
N ASN A 570 -20.44 -28.56 -0.92
CA ASN A 570 -19.57 -28.18 0.19
C ASN A 570 -20.06 -26.83 0.75
N GLN A 571 -20.74 -26.88 1.89
CA GLN A 571 -21.23 -25.69 2.59
C GLN A 571 -20.40 -25.47 3.84
N ARG A 572 -19.74 -24.31 3.92
CA ARG A 572 -18.93 -23.91 5.09
C ARG A 572 -19.29 -22.52 5.55
N THR A 573 -19.39 -22.35 6.86
CA THR A 573 -19.60 -21.04 7.47
C THR A 573 -18.60 -20.84 8.61
N SER A 574 -17.94 -19.69 8.63
CA SER A 574 -17.02 -19.27 9.68
C SER A 574 -17.41 -17.89 10.18
N ASN A 575 -17.51 -17.71 11.49
CA ASN A 575 -17.99 -16.49 12.13
C ASN A 575 -17.04 -15.97 13.23
N PRO A 576 -15.76 -15.71 12.95
CA PRO A 576 -14.85 -15.18 13.98
C PRO A 576 -15.32 -13.81 14.46
N ARG A 577 -15.26 -13.61 15.77
CA ARG A 577 -15.56 -12.35 16.44
C ARG A 577 -14.48 -12.02 17.44
N LYS A 578 -14.10 -10.74 17.46
CA LYS A 578 -13.10 -10.21 18.37
C LYS A 578 -13.63 -8.94 19.03
N ARG A 579 -13.45 -8.85 20.34
CA ARG A 579 -13.66 -7.63 21.13
C ARG A 579 -12.36 -7.23 21.80
N LEU A 580 -12.09 -5.94 21.79
CA LEU A 580 -10.94 -5.34 22.44
C LEU A 580 -11.41 -4.12 23.22
N ASN A 581 -11.20 -4.13 24.54
CA ASN A 581 -11.42 -2.98 25.41
C ASN A 581 -10.08 -2.48 25.90
N SER A 582 -9.94 -1.17 26.10
CA SER A 582 -8.64 -0.62 26.44
C SER A 582 -8.74 0.64 27.27
N VAL A 583 -7.75 0.84 28.14
CA VAL A 583 -7.48 2.12 28.80
C VAL A 583 -6.05 2.53 28.49
N PHE A 584 -5.86 3.79 28.15
CA PHE A 584 -4.56 4.30 27.74
C PHE A 584 -4.32 5.72 28.25
N GLY A 585 -3.05 6.07 28.40
CA GLY A 585 -2.63 7.41 28.76
C GLY A 585 -1.29 7.75 28.15
N THR A 586 -1.08 9.03 27.86
CA THR A 586 0.20 9.57 27.41
C THR A 586 0.46 10.89 28.11
N VAL A 587 1.73 11.10 28.47
CA VAL A 587 2.22 12.34 29.05
C VAL A 587 3.46 12.75 28.29
N GLN A 588 3.46 13.95 27.72
CA GLN A 588 4.64 14.58 27.18
C GLN A 588 4.98 15.80 28.04
N PHE A 589 6.19 15.80 28.57
CA PHE A 589 6.74 16.88 29.32
C PHE A 589 7.81 17.58 28.51
N GLY A 590 7.69 18.90 28.33
CA GLY A 590 8.62 19.73 27.58
C GLY A 590 9.31 20.73 28.52
N PHE A 591 10.61 20.90 28.35
CA PHE A 591 11.40 21.90 29.07
C PHE A 591 12.05 22.87 28.11
N ASN A 592 11.69 24.16 28.24
CA ASN A 592 12.26 25.30 27.53
C ASN A 592 12.30 25.15 26.00
N GLY A 593 11.41 24.30 25.42
CA GLY A 593 11.45 23.97 24.00
C GLY A 593 12.66 23.13 23.57
N MET A 594 13.54 22.72 24.50
CA MET A 594 14.82 22.06 24.26
C MET A 594 14.74 20.54 24.43
N ILE A 595 14.05 20.08 25.47
CA ILE A 595 13.97 18.66 25.84
C ILE A 595 12.52 18.27 26.00
N TYR A 596 12.16 17.09 25.42
CA TYR A 596 10.85 16.50 25.57
C TYR A 596 10.99 15.06 26.06
N LEU A 597 10.20 14.69 27.07
CA LEU A 597 10.05 13.34 27.59
C LEU A 597 8.63 12.89 27.31
N ASP A 598 8.47 11.78 26.62
CA ASP A 598 7.18 11.16 26.28
C ASP A 598 7.04 9.84 27.03
N VAL A 599 5.94 9.65 27.77
CA VAL A 599 5.62 8.40 28.47
C VAL A 599 4.22 7.99 28.08
N THR A 600 4.07 6.77 27.59
CA THR A 600 2.77 6.21 27.21
C THR A 600 2.56 4.87 27.88
N GLY A 601 1.36 4.64 28.36
CA GLY A 601 0.91 3.38 28.88
C GLY A 601 -0.46 3.00 28.32
N ARG A 602 -0.64 1.73 27.99
CA ARG A 602 -1.92 1.18 27.54
C ARG A 602 -2.11 -0.21 28.10
N ASN A 603 -3.34 -0.51 28.53
CA ASN A 603 -3.75 -1.85 28.89
C ASN A 603 -4.92 -2.29 28.00
N ASP A 604 -4.77 -3.47 27.38
CA ASP A 604 -5.78 -4.09 26.54
C ASP A 604 -6.38 -5.33 27.22
N TRP A 605 -7.68 -5.53 27.04
CA TRP A 605 -8.42 -6.75 27.38
C TRP A 605 -8.99 -7.32 26.08
N SER A 606 -8.43 -8.45 25.62
CA SER A 606 -8.81 -9.08 24.35
C SER A 606 -9.61 -10.35 24.52
N SER A 607 -10.73 -10.46 23.81
CA SER A 607 -11.55 -11.67 23.80
C SER A 607 -10.85 -12.87 23.13
N THR A 608 -9.78 -12.66 22.34
CA THR A 608 -9.02 -13.73 21.71
C THR A 608 -8.18 -14.53 22.71
N LEU A 609 -7.92 -13.93 23.88
CA LEU A 609 -7.22 -14.54 25.01
C LEU A 609 -8.17 -14.87 26.18
N ALA A 610 -9.47 -14.92 25.92
CA ALA A 610 -10.44 -15.41 26.89
C ALA A 610 -10.08 -16.82 27.36
N TYR A 611 -10.46 -17.15 28.61
CA TYR A 611 -10.13 -18.40 29.27
C TYR A 611 -8.64 -18.63 29.56
N THR A 612 -7.80 -17.59 29.44
CA THR A 612 -6.40 -17.60 29.85
C THR A 612 -6.15 -16.60 30.98
N ASN A 613 -5.05 -16.77 31.71
CA ASN A 613 -4.58 -15.78 32.69
C ASN A 613 -4.00 -14.51 32.03
N ASN A 614 -3.89 -14.48 30.69
CA ASN A 614 -3.23 -13.44 29.90
C ASN A 614 -4.20 -12.58 29.10
N PHE A 615 -5.51 -12.59 29.39
CA PHE A 615 -6.49 -11.82 28.64
C PHE A 615 -6.34 -10.30 28.82
N SER A 616 -5.59 -9.87 29.85
CA SER A 616 -5.23 -8.47 30.14
C SER A 616 -3.72 -8.29 30.04
N TYR A 617 -3.27 -7.32 29.25
CA TYR A 617 -1.86 -7.08 29.06
C TYR A 617 -1.52 -5.59 28.88
N PHE A 618 -0.39 -5.19 29.48
CA PHE A 618 0.06 -3.80 29.56
C PHE A 618 1.22 -3.51 28.59
N TYR A 619 1.18 -2.33 27.98
CA TYR A 619 2.17 -1.83 27.02
C TYR A 619 2.76 -0.50 27.49
N PRO A 620 4.02 -0.45 27.95
CA PRO A 620 4.74 0.79 28.21
C PRO A 620 5.48 1.29 26.99
N SER A 621 5.61 2.62 26.87
CA SER A 621 6.53 3.27 25.97
C SER A 621 7.13 4.51 26.62
N VAL A 622 8.42 4.74 26.42
CA VAL A 622 9.13 5.94 26.87
C VAL A 622 10.01 6.46 25.75
N GLY A 623 10.05 7.77 25.56
CA GLY A 623 10.90 8.40 24.57
C GLY A 623 11.42 9.75 25.04
N VAL A 624 12.59 10.13 24.56
CA VAL A 624 13.22 11.42 24.84
C VAL A 624 13.66 12.07 23.53
N THR A 625 13.49 13.38 23.46
CA THR A 625 14.00 14.23 22.36
C THR A 625 14.79 15.39 22.94
N ALA A 626 15.94 15.69 22.35
CA ALA A 626 16.77 16.82 22.66
C ALA A 626 17.03 17.66 21.40
N LEU A 627 16.73 18.97 21.47
CA LEU A 627 16.94 19.93 20.40
C LEU A 627 18.25 20.68 20.69
N LEU A 628 19.37 20.23 20.11
CA LEU A 628 20.69 20.78 20.41
C LEU A 628 20.84 22.21 19.88
N ASN A 629 20.17 22.55 18.76
CA ASN A 629 20.18 23.92 18.25
C ASN A 629 19.52 24.93 19.19
N GLU A 630 18.60 24.48 20.07
CA GLU A 630 18.00 25.32 21.11
C GLU A 630 18.85 25.37 22.38
N MET A 631 19.73 24.38 22.58
CA MET A 631 20.61 24.29 23.78
C MET A 631 21.93 25.02 23.57
N ILE A 632 22.48 24.98 22.37
CA ILE A 632 23.81 25.47 22.02
C ILE A 632 23.69 26.36 20.79
N PRO A 633 24.19 27.60 20.80
CA PRO A 633 24.23 28.45 19.62
C PRO A 633 25.06 27.79 18.51
N MET A 634 24.41 27.37 17.42
CA MET A 634 25.06 26.66 16.30
C MET A 634 25.20 27.51 15.04
N GLY A 635 24.90 28.83 15.14
CA GLY A 635 24.90 29.75 14.01
C GLY A 635 23.64 29.60 13.11
N GLU A 636 23.45 30.58 12.24
CA GLU A 636 22.21 30.69 11.41
C GLU A 636 22.04 29.59 10.37
N LYS A 637 23.09 28.83 10.07
CA LYS A 637 23.02 27.78 9.01
C LYS A 637 22.34 26.49 9.46
N ILE A 638 22.26 26.22 10.77
CA ILE A 638 21.65 25.03 11.34
C ILE A 638 20.31 25.42 11.94
N ASN A 639 19.22 25.02 11.27
CA ASN A 639 17.85 25.34 11.68
C ASN A 639 17.32 24.34 12.71
N LEU A 640 17.73 23.08 12.59
CA LEU A 640 17.36 21.99 13.49
C LEU A 640 18.50 21.00 13.63
N LEU A 641 18.86 20.66 14.85
CA LEU A 641 19.63 19.46 15.18
C LEU A 641 18.97 18.78 16.36
N LYS A 642 18.30 17.68 16.09
CA LYS A 642 17.46 16.95 17.03
C LYS A 642 17.99 15.53 17.22
N PHE A 643 18.15 15.11 18.46
CA PHE A 643 18.39 13.72 18.85
C PHE A 643 17.13 13.13 19.48
N ARG A 644 16.84 11.89 19.17
CA ARG A 644 15.71 11.16 19.73
C ARG A 644 16.10 9.74 20.08
N ALA A 645 15.53 9.25 21.18
CA ALA A 645 15.66 7.86 21.62
C ALA A 645 14.34 7.39 22.19
N SER A 646 13.93 6.17 21.89
CA SER A 646 12.72 5.60 22.45
C SER A 646 12.82 4.09 22.65
N TYR A 647 12.07 3.61 23.64
CA TYR A 647 11.87 2.20 23.91
C TYR A 647 10.38 1.94 24.14
N SER A 648 9.87 0.87 23.54
CA SER A 648 8.48 0.49 23.69
C SER A 648 8.30 -1.03 23.71
N VAL A 649 7.24 -1.46 24.38
CA VAL A 649 6.74 -2.83 24.31
C VAL A 649 5.33 -2.77 23.79
N VAL A 650 5.04 -3.52 22.73
CA VAL A 650 3.69 -3.60 22.12
C VAL A 650 3.37 -5.07 21.89
N GLY A 651 2.16 -5.48 22.23
CA GLY A 651 1.70 -6.84 21.92
C GLY A 651 1.20 -6.97 20.49
N ASN A 652 1.19 -8.19 19.98
CA ASN A 652 0.44 -8.57 18.80
C ASN A 652 -0.62 -9.58 19.22
N ASP A 653 -1.83 -9.41 18.70
CA ASP A 653 -2.97 -10.23 19.09
C ASP A 653 -2.94 -11.59 18.39
N VAL A 654 -3.68 -12.54 18.90
CA VAL A 654 -3.79 -13.89 18.35
C VAL A 654 -5.14 -14.08 17.64
N PRO A 655 -5.27 -15.02 16.70
CA PRO A 655 -6.56 -15.35 16.09
C PRO A 655 -7.61 -15.77 17.13
N ALA A 656 -8.87 -15.49 16.83
CA ALA A 656 -9.98 -15.94 17.68
C ALA A 656 -10.05 -17.47 17.74
N TYR A 657 -10.49 -17.98 18.89
CA TYR A 657 -10.79 -19.40 19.16
C TYR A 657 -9.59 -20.35 19.24
N ILE A 658 -8.35 -19.86 19.33
CA ILE A 658 -7.19 -20.72 19.66
C ILE A 658 -7.27 -21.22 21.09
N THR A 659 -7.70 -20.36 22.02
CA THR A 659 -7.83 -20.70 23.44
C THR A 659 -9.05 -21.57 23.75
N TYR A 660 -10.05 -21.53 22.90
CA TYR A 660 -11.27 -22.29 22.96
C TYR A 660 -11.76 -22.66 21.56
N PRO A 661 -11.14 -23.66 20.91
CA PRO A 661 -11.53 -24.11 19.57
C PRO A 661 -12.97 -24.61 19.55
N LEU A 662 -13.66 -24.36 18.44
CA LEU A 662 -15.07 -24.72 18.28
C LEU A 662 -15.20 -25.93 17.36
N ASP A 663 -16.17 -26.80 17.66
CA ASP A 663 -16.59 -27.84 16.72
C ASP A 663 -17.22 -27.22 15.48
N GLY A 664 -17.07 -27.88 14.34
CA GLY A 664 -17.64 -27.48 13.07
C GLY A 664 -18.81 -28.35 12.64
N ILE A 665 -19.50 -27.92 11.59
CA ILE A 665 -20.44 -28.76 10.85
C ILE A 665 -19.95 -28.79 9.40
N ASN A 666 -19.75 -29.99 8.86
CA ASN A 666 -19.31 -30.21 7.48
C ASN A 666 -20.24 -31.24 6.82
N LEU A 667 -20.85 -30.87 5.68
CA LEU A 667 -21.77 -31.73 4.93
C LEU A 667 -22.90 -32.30 5.78
N GLY A 668 -23.38 -31.56 6.80
CA GLY A 668 -24.45 -31.99 7.70
C GLY A 668 -24.02 -32.89 8.84
N ALA A 669 -22.74 -33.25 8.96
CA ALA A 669 -22.17 -34.00 10.06
C ALA A 669 -21.39 -33.09 11.02
N LEU A 670 -21.38 -33.43 12.33
CA LEU A 670 -20.53 -32.78 13.30
C LEU A 670 -19.05 -33.08 12.97
N GLU A 671 -18.26 -32.05 12.83
CA GLU A 671 -16.79 -32.11 12.68
C GLU A 671 -16.18 -31.68 14.02
N PRO A 672 -15.77 -32.63 14.87
CA PRO A 672 -15.17 -32.30 16.17
C PRO A 672 -13.89 -31.50 15.99
N ASN A 673 -13.63 -30.56 16.89
CA ASN A 673 -12.37 -29.88 16.95
C ASN A 673 -11.23 -30.86 17.21
N THR A 674 -10.19 -30.77 16.40
CA THR A 674 -8.98 -31.61 16.50
C THR A 674 -7.77 -30.86 17.05
N SER A 675 -7.91 -29.58 17.43
CA SER A 675 -6.85 -28.80 18.06
C SER A 675 -7.05 -28.73 19.57
N GLU A 676 -6.01 -29.03 20.33
CA GLU A 676 -6.05 -28.91 21.78
C GLU A 676 -6.24 -27.44 22.20
N PRO A 677 -7.16 -27.11 23.13
CA PRO A 677 -7.33 -25.75 23.66
C PRO A 677 -6.04 -25.27 24.36
N PHE A 678 -5.55 -24.08 23.97
CA PHE A 678 -4.33 -23.54 24.56
C PHE A 678 -4.64 -22.50 25.64
N THR A 679 -4.85 -22.94 26.87
CA THR A 679 -5.27 -22.11 28.01
C THR A 679 -4.14 -21.24 28.61
N GLU A 680 -2.88 -21.54 28.29
CA GLU A 680 -1.70 -20.78 28.72
C GLU A 680 -1.22 -19.78 27.66
N MET A 681 -1.98 -19.56 26.61
CA MET A 681 -1.66 -18.66 25.50
C MET A 681 -1.25 -17.29 26.01
N LYS A 682 -0.10 -16.81 25.55
CA LYS A 682 0.41 -15.46 25.80
C LYS A 682 0.33 -14.65 24.49
N PRO A 683 0.03 -13.34 24.58
CA PRO A 683 0.19 -12.48 23.39
C PRO A 683 1.66 -12.43 22.97
N GLU A 684 1.91 -12.32 21.68
CA GLU A 684 3.23 -11.98 21.20
C GLU A 684 3.64 -10.60 21.75
N LYS A 685 4.90 -10.41 22.12
CA LYS A 685 5.42 -9.16 22.66
C LYS A 685 6.59 -8.67 21.83
N MET A 686 6.40 -7.52 21.20
CA MET A 686 7.44 -6.84 20.46
C MET A 686 8.11 -5.79 21.34
N HIS A 687 9.39 -5.97 21.62
CA HIS A 687 10.27 -5.01 22.24
C HIS A 687 10.98 -4.22 21.14
N SER A 688 10.86 -2.90 21.14
CA SER A 688 11.42 -2.02 20.12
C SER A 688 12.25 -0.91 20.76
N MET A 689 13.44 -0.69 20.23
CA MET A 689 14.26 0.48 20.56
C MET A 689 14.62 1.23 19.27
N GLU A 690 14.67 2.56 19.38
CA GLU A 690 15.00 3.45 18.28
C GLU A 690 15.92 4.56 18.75
N PHE A 691 16.88 4.93 17.88
CA PHE A 691 17.74 6.10 18.02
C PHE A 691 17.72 6.87 16.70
N GLY A 692 17.56 8.18 16.76
CA GLY A 692 17.48 8.98 15.54
C GLY A 692 18.12 10.34 15.68
N VAL A 693 18.53 10.89 14.53
CA VAL A 693 19.05 12.24 14.36
C VAL A 693 18.33 12.90 13.20
N ASP A 694 17.76 14.08 13.46
CA ASP A 694 17.13 14.91 12.45
C ASP A 694 17.96 16.20 12.32
N LEU A 695 18.36 16.56 11.11
CA LEU A 695 19.15 17.75 10.80
C LEU A 695 18.47 18.56 9.71
N ALA A 696 18.23 19.84 9.95
CA ALA A 696 17.80 20.80 8.94
C ALA A 696 18.80 21.97 8.87
N MET A 697 19.19 22.36 7.66
CA MET A 697 20.20 23.39 7.40
C MET A 697 19.77 24.31 6.26
N PHE A 698 20.40 25.50 6.21
CA PHE A 698 20.28 26.47 5.13
C PHE A 698 18.83 26.89 4.87
N ASP A 699 18.14 27.33 5.94
CA ASP A 699 16.69 27.68 5.91
C ASP A 699 15.82 26.50 5.47
N ASN A 700 16.09 25.31 6.03
CA ASN A 700 15.43 24.04 5.74
C ASN A 700 15.58 23.54 4.28
N ARG A 701 16.50 24.14 3.50
CA ARG A 701 16.78 23.67 2.13
C ARG A 701 17.41 22.29 2.10
N PHE A 702 18.20 21.95 3.11
CA PHE A 702 18.76 20.61 3.31
C PHE A 702 18.14 20.00 4.56
N ASN A 703 17.48 18.83 4.38
CA ASN A 703 16.95 18.05 5.49
C ASN A 703 17.54 16.64 5.43
N PHE A 704 17.91 16.11 6.59
CA PHE A 704 18.45 14.77 6.74
C PHE A 704 17.88 14.14 8.01
N ASP A 705 17.34 12.93 7.90
CA ASP A 705 16.86 12.09 8.99
C ASP A 705 17.56 10.75 8.91
N VAL A 706 18.06 10.25 10.02
CA VAL A 706 18.57 8.89 10.13
C VAL A 706 18.06 8.25 11.41
N THR A 707 17.60 7.02 11.31
CA THR A 707 17.08 6.22 12.43
C THR A 707 17.69 4.83 12.41
N TYR A 708 18.31 4.44 13.51
CA TYR A 708 18.63 3.04 13.82
C TYR A 708 17.49 2.45 14.64
N TYR A 709 17.09 1.22 14.35
CA TYR A 709 16.08 0.50 15.11
C TYR A 709 16.49 -0.95 15.34
N LYS A 710 15.98 -1.51 16.46
CA LYS A 710 16.06 -2.93 16.78
C LYS A 710 14.76 -3.38 17.41
N THR A 711 14.17 -4.45 16.88
CA THR A 711 12.95 -5.06 17.40
C THR A 711 13.13 -6.54 17.65
N ASN A 712 12.60 -7.03 18.78
CA ASN A 712 12.54 -8.45 19.12
C ASN A 712 11.08 -8.82 19.38
N ASN A 713 10.53 -9.69 18.55
CA ASN A 713 9.18 -10.21 18.74
C ASN A 713 9.24 -11.60 19.39
N LYS A 714 8.87 -11.64 20.66
CA LYS A 714 8.92 -12.83 21.51
C LYS A 714 7.53 -13.45 21.67
N ASN A 715 7.49 -14.70 22.18
CA ASN A 715 6.29 -15.49 22.40
C ASN A 715 5.48 -15.71 21.11
N GLN A 716 6.18 -15.96 19.98
CA GLN A 716 5.53 -16.38 18.76
C GLN A 716 4.66 -17.61 19.03
N TYR A 717 3.50 -17.72 18.41
CA TYR A 717 2.70 -18.93 18.54
C TYR A 717 2.87 -19.84 17.32
N PHE A 718 3.01 -21.14 17.61
CA PHE A 718 3.12 -22.17 16.58
C PHE A 718 2.10 -23.27 16.83
N SER A 719 1.53 -23.80 15.74
CA SER A 719 0.76 -25.05 15.77
C SER A 719 1.70 -26.19 15.45
N ILE A 720 1.76 -27.18 16.31
CA ILE A 720 2.57 -28.40 16.13
C ILE A 720 1.69 -29.66 16.22
N ALA A 721 2.17 -30.76 15.61
CA ALA A 721 1.45 -32.03 15.67
C ALA A 721 1.32 -32.52 17.11
N ALA A 722 0.16 -32.99 17.48
CA ALA A 722 -0.08 -33.60 18.79
C ALA A 722 0.26 -35.10 18.78
N PRO A 723 0.69 -35.66 19.90
CA PRO A 723 0.82 -37.12 20.02
C PRO A 723 -0.54 -37.79 19.78
N LEU A 724 -0.57 -38.86 19.01
CA LEU A 724 -1.78 -39.61 18.67
C LEU A 724 -2.62 -39.99 19.89
N ALA A 725 -1.95 -40.29 21.03
CA ALA A 725 -2.59 -40.66 22.29
C ALA A 725 -3.39 -39.50 22.97
N SER A 726 -3.17 -38.22 22.55
CA SER A 726 -3.89 -37.09 23.12
C SER A 726 -5.33 -36.96 22.64
N GLY A 727 -5.67 -37.66 21.55
CA GLY A 727 -6.96 -37.48 20.87
C GLY A 727 -7.07 -36.21 20.02
N TYR A 728 -6.01 -35.40 19.97
CA TYR A 728 -5.92 -34.22 19.10
C TYR A 728 -4.94 -34.43 17.95
N SER A 729 -5.09 -33.70 16.88
CA SER A 729 -4.16 -33.69 15.75
C SER A 729 -3.08 -32.60 15.89
N SER A 730 -3.37 -31.53 16.62
CA SER A 730 -2.45 -30.41 16.81
C SER A 730 -2.66 -29.72 18.16
N TYR A 731 -1.61 -29.04 18.62
CA TYR A 731 -1.69 -28.10 19.76
C TYR A 731 -0.82 -26.88 19.50
N TYR A 732 -1.09 -25.81 20.24
CA TYR A 732 -0.33 -24.57 20.10
C TYR A 732 0.73 -24.44 21.19
N ILE A 733 1.82 -23.75 20.85
CA ILE A 733 2.88 -23.35 21.78
C ILE A 733 3.22 -21.89 21.60
N ASN A 734 3.59 -21.19 22.68
CA ASN A 734 4.28 -19.92 22.60
C ASN A 734 5.80 -20.14 22.58
N ALA A 735 6.47 -19.84 21.49
CA ALA A 735 7.89 -20.09 21.31
C ALA A 735 8.50 -19.06 20.36
N GLY A 736 9.83 -18.98 20.41
CA GLY A 736 10.58 -18.21 19.43
C GLY A 736 10.73 -16.71 19.70
N ASN A 737 11.78 -16.17 19.08
CA ASN A 737 12.15 -14.77 19.06
C ASN A 737 12.63 -14.40 17.65
N ILE A 738 11.90 -13.49 16.99
CA ILE A 738 12.29 -12.93 15.69
C ILE A 738 12.84 -11.53 15.90
N GLU A 739 14.09 -11.33 15.50
CA GLU A 739 14.77 -10.05 15.57
C GLU A 739 14.77 -9.36 14.19
N ASN A 740 14.45 -8.07 14.15
CA ASN A 740 14.71 -7.18 13.02
C ASN A 740 15.57 -6.02 13.53
N GLN A 741 16.64 -5.73 12.82
CA GLN A 741 17.48 -4.57 13.11
C GLN A 741 17.89 -3.91 11.80
N GLY A 742 18.02 -2.59 11.83
CA GLY A 742 18.36 -1.87 10.62
C GLY A 742 18.45 -0.38 10.83
N PHE A 743 18.65 0.30 9.72
CA PHE A 743 18.61 1.75 9.70
C PHE A 743 17.81 2.26 8.50
N GLU A 744 17.25 3.43 8.68
CA GLU A 744 16.52 4.19 7.70
C GLU A 744 17.14 5.57 7.59
N ALA A 745 17.30 6.06 6.37
CA ALA A 745 17.77 7.40 6.14
C ALA A 745 16.92 8.07 5.06
N SER A 746 16.62 9.34 5.25
CA SER A 746 16.06 10.20 4.23
C SER A 746 16.85 11.49 4.13
N ALA A 747 17.08 11.97 2.92
CA ALA A 747 17.75 13.24 2.67
C ALA A 747 16.98 14.00 1.59
N SER A 748 16.83 15.30 1.76
CA SER A 748 16.29 16.17 0.73
C SER A 748 17.09 17.45 0.61
N TYR A 749 17.23 17.92 -0.62
CA TYR A 749 17.88 19.19 -0.89
C TYR A 749 17.10 19.96 -1.94
N ARG A 750 16.82 21.23 -1.65
CA ARG A 750 16.19 22.17 -2.60
C ARG A 750 17.19 23.24 -2.98
N TRP A 751 17.36 23.42 -4.26
CA TRP A 751 18.24 24.42 -4.84
C TRP A 751 17.49 25.32 -5.84
N ASP A 752 17.30 26.58 -5.47
CA ASP A 752 16.73 27.64 -6.31
C ASP A 752 17.92 28.34 -7.01
N PHE A 753 18.38 27.77 -8.13
CA PHE A 753 19.66 28.15 -8.78
C PHE A 753 19.53 29.32 -9.77
N ALA A 754 18.32 29.67 -10.18
CA ALA A 754 18.05 30.83 -11.04
C ALA A 754 16.62 31.32 -10.81
N LYS A 755 16.32 32.53 -11.31
CA LYS A 755 14.97 33.07 -11.27
C LYS A 755 14.01 32.10 -11.95
N ASP A 756 12.94 31.74 -11.26
CA ASP A 756 11.90 30.81 -11.71
C ASP A 756 12.33 29.33 -11.85
N TRP A 757 13.57 28.95 -11.50
CA TRP A 757 14.07 27.58 -11.52
C TRP A 757 14.29 27.06 -10.11
N SER A 758 13.71 25.89 -9.83
CA SER A 758 13.95 25.16 -8.59
C SER A 758 14.21 23.69 -8.90
N TRP A 759 15.18 23.10 -8.22
CA TRP A 759 15.43 21.66 -8.23
C TRP A 759 15.35 21.13 -6.81
N LYS A 760 14.48 20.16 -6.57
CA LYS A 760 14.38 19.40 -5.32
C LYS A 760 14.78 17.95 -5.60
N THR A 761 15.75 17.44 -4.86
CA THR A 761 16.14 16.02 -4.89
C THR A 761 15.85 15.38 -3.54
N GLU A 762 15.37 14.15 -3.56
CA GLU A 762 14.95 13.40 -2.36
C GLU A 762 15.50 11.97 -2.45
N LEU A 763 16.22 11.54 -1.43
CA LEU A 763 16.77 10.20 -1.30
C LEU A 763 16.15 9.51 -0.09
N ASN A 764 15.61 8.33 -0.29
CA ASN A 764 15.14 7.43 0.76
C ASN A 764 15.93 6.13 0.69
N MET A 765 16.45 5.69 1.83
CA MET A 765 17.26 4.49 1.94
C MET A 765 16.87 3.73 3.20
N SER A 766 16.83 2.41 3.11
CA SER A 766 16.65 1.55 4.28
C SER A 766 17.40 0.23 4.13
N TYR A 767 17.88 -0.24 5.26
CA TYR A 767 18.50 -1.55 5.45
C TYR A 767 17.75 -2.28 6.54
N ASN A 768 17.41 -3.56 6.34
CA ASN A 768 16.81 -4.40 7.36
C ASN A 768 17.46 -5.79 7.37
N HIS A 769 17.92 -6.21 8.52
CA HIS A 769 18.40 -7.58 8.75
C HIS A 769 17.44 -8.28 9.69
N ASN A 770 16.85 -9.40 9.21
CA ASN A 770 15.96 -10.26 9.96
C ASN A 770 16.70 -11.51 10.43
N LYS A 771 16.50 -11.94 11.68
CA LYS A 771 17.09 -13.15 12.23
C LYS A 771 16.15 -13.85 13.19
N ILE A 772 16.01 -15.15 13.04
CA ILE A 772 15.34 -16.03 14.00
C ILE A 772 16.35 -16.38 15.09
N LYS A 773 16.19 -15.73 16.26
CA LYS A 773 17.16 -15.85 17.37
C LYS A 773 16.97 -17.12 18.18
N GLU A 774 15.72 -17.59 18.26
CA GLU A 774 15.36 -18.69 19.13
C GLU A 774 14.10 -19.36 18.59
N LEU A 775 14.08 -20.66 18.57
CA LEU A 775 12.91 -21.52 18.40
C LEU A 775 12.83 -22.52 19.56
N ASP A 776 11.65 -23.08 19.80
CA ASP A 776 11.49 -24.16 20.79
C ASP A 776 12.20 -25.43 20.32
N SER A 777 12.77 -26.21 21.25
CA SER A 777 13.48 -27.45 20.94
C SER A 777 12.62 -28.48 20.17
N ARG A 778 11.29 -28.41 20.33
CA ARG A 778 10.32 -29.21 19.55
C ARG A 778 10.23 -28.83 18.08
N LEU A 779 10.81 -27.69 17.70
CA LEU A 779 10.88 -27.14 16.36
C LEU A 779 12.33 -27.13 15.82
N ALA A 780 13.22 -27.97 16.34
CA ALA A 780 14.65 -27.97 15.99
C ALA A 780 14.89 -28.17 14.48
N ASP A 781 14.04 -28.96 13.81
CA ASP A 781 14.10 -29.14 12.34
C ASP A 781 13.60 -27.92 11.55
N GLY A 782 13.11 -26.91 12.24
CA GLY A 782 12.49 -25.73 11.67
C GLY A 782 10.99 -25.90 11.41
N VAL A 783 10.36 -24.80 11.03
CA VAL A 783 8.93 -24.72 10.72
C VAL A 783 8.73 -24.41 9.24
N GLN A 784 8.03 -25.26 8.53
CA GLN A 784 7.60 -24.98 7.17
C GLN A 784 6.41 -24.03 7.20
N ILE A 785 6.53 -22.88 6.55
CA ILE A 785 5.45 -21.87 6.46
C ILE A 785 4.76 -21.85 5.10
N GLY A 786 5.38 -22.41 4.07
CA GLY A 786 4.81 -22.55 2.74
C GLY A 786 5.66 -23.51 1.89
N SER A 787 5.08 -24.07 0.84
CA SER A 787 5.80 -24.95 -0.10
C SER A 787 5.16 -24.97 -1.48
N GLY A 788 5.99 -25.09 -2.50
CA GLY A 788 5.60 -25.32 -3.88
C GLY A 788 6.29 -26.56 -4.44
N SER A 789 6.34 -26.67 -5.77
CA SER A 789 6.95 -27.79 -6.46
C SER A 789 8.47 -27.80 -6.29
N GLY A 790 8.94 -28.69 -5.43
CA GLY A 790 10.37 -28.89 -5.16
C GLY A 790 10.98 -27.89 -4.19
N PHE A 791 10.28 -26.86 -3.74
CA PHE A 791 10.78 -25.87 -2.78
C PHE A 791 9.86 -25.66 -1.58
N ARG A 792 10.39 -25.09 -0.52
CA ARG A 792 9.67 -24.71 0.69
C ARG A 792 10.26 -23.47 1.34
N PHE A 793 9.41 -22.74 2.04
CA PHE A 793 9.83 -21.65 2.93
C PHE A 793 9.93 -22.19 4.36
N MET A 794 11.10 -22.03 4.97
CA MET A 794 11.41 -22.59 6.28
C MET A 794 11.81 -21.48 7.25
N LEU A 795 11.39 -21.64 8.49
CA LEU A 795 11.92 -20.90 9.63
C LEU A 795 12.85 -21.85 10.39
N LYS A 796 14.13 -21.48 10.50
CA LYS A 796 15.13 -22.23 11.29
C LYS A 796 15.82 -21.29 12.24
N GLU A 797 16.20 -21.78 13.41
CA GLU A 797 17.03 -21.01 14.34
C GLU A 797 18.34 -20.60 13.67
N GLY A 798 18.73 -19.34 13.84
CA GLY A 798 19.89 -18.75 13.17
C GLY A 798 19.64 -18.27 11.74
N GLY A 799 18.58 -18.73 11.07
CA GLY A 799 18.12 -18.30 9.75
C GLY A 799 17.31 -17.01 9.78
N SER A 800 16.62 -16.73 8.68
CA SER A 800 15.80 -15.53 8.49
C SER A 800 14.39 -15.88 8.04
N PHE A 801 13.44 -15.00 8.33
CA PHE A 801 12.10 -15.12 7.79
C PHE A 801 12.15 -15.01 6.26
N GLY A 802 11.56 -16.01 5.58
CA GLY A 802 11.57 -16.07 4.11
C GLY A 802 12.76 -16.83 3.49
N ASP A 803 13.47 -17.63 4.29
CA ASP A 803 14.49 -18.55 3.78
C ASP A 803 13.87 -19.60 2.87
N ILE A 804 14.48 -19.76 1.70
CA ILE A 804 14.07 -20.67 0.63
C ILE A 804 14.93 -21.93 0.71
N TYR A 805 14.28 -23.08 0.71
CA TYR A 805 14.92 -24.38 0.56
C TYR A 805 14.36 -25.09 -0.66
N GLY A 806 15.21 -25.69 -1.49
CA GLY A 806 14.79 -26.40 -2.69
C GLY A 806 15.86 -27.37 -3.17
N TYR A 807 15.53 -28.17 -4.19
CA TYR A 807 16.48 -29.10 -4.77
C TYR A 807 17.56 -28.36 -5.57
N LYS A 808 18.82 -28.74 -5.36
CA LYS A 808 19.97 -28.24 -6.11
C LYS A 808 20.33 -29.17 -7.26
N LEU A 809 20.77 -28.59 -8.35
CA LEU A 809 21.50 -29.32 -9.38
C LEU A 809 22.89 -29.68 -8.85
N LEU A 810 23.20 -30.97 -8.79
CA LEU A 810 24.49 -31.42 -8.29
C LEU A 810 25.60 -31.13 -9.30
N ARG A 811 26.77 -30.75 -8.80
CA ARG A 811 27.97 -30.48 -9.58
C ARG A 811 29.15 -31.27 -9.03
N ASN A 812 30.06 -31.63 -9.91
CA ASN A 812 31.34 -32.22 -9.60
C ASN A 812 32.27 -31.14 -9.01
N GLU A 813 33.42 -31.56 -8.48
CA GLU A 813 34.43 -30.66 -7.88
C GLU A 813 34.97 -29.62 -8.88
N ASP A 814 35.01 -29.98 -10.19
CA ASP A 814 35.43 -29.09 -11.28
C ASP A 814 34.32 -28.10 -11.73
N GLY A 815 33.12 -28.11 -11.09
CA GLY A 815 31.99 -27.26 -11.40
C GLY A 815 31.08 -27.80 -12.53
N SER A 816 31.45 -28.88 -13.22
CA SER A 816 30.58 -29.52 -14.22
C SER A 816 29.35 -30.14 -13.58
N VAL A 817 28.24 -30.24 -14.34
CA VAL A 817 27.00 -30.87 -13.89
C VAL A 817 27.23 -32.35 -13.67
N LYS A 818 26.82 -32.87 -12.49
CA LYS A 818 26.85 -34.27 -12.20
C LYS A 818 25.79 -35.02 -12.98
N LEU A 819 26.20 -35.99 -13.78
CA LEU A 819 25.33 -36.85 -14.58
C LEU A 819 25.27 -38.25 -13.95
N ASN A 820 24.12 -38.91 -14.08
CA ASN A 820 23.99 -40.33 -13.75
C ASN A 820 24.54 -41.19 -14.90
N GLU A 821 24.48 -42.53 -14.73
CA GLU A 821 24.99 -43.51 -15.71
C GLU A 821 24.32 -43.38 -17.11
N SER A 822 23.11 -42.82 -17.17
CA SER A 822 22.38 -42.56 -18.41
C SER A 822 22.67 -41.18 -19.01
N GLY A 823 23.61 -40.42 -18.47
CA GLY A 823 23.94 -39.07 -18.93
C GLY A 823 22.91 -37.99 -18.56
N VAL A 824 22.05 -38.23 -17.57
CA VAL A 824 21.01 -37.30 -17.14
C VAL A 824 21.48 -36.51 -15.90
N PRO A 825 21.24 -35.20 -15.82
CA PRO A 825 21.55 -34.37 -14.66
C PRO A 825 20.92 -34.87 -13.36
N VAL A 826 21.68 -34.81 -12.27
CA VAL A 826 21.27 -35.31 -10.95
C VAL A 826 20.98 -34.15 -10.01
N LYS A 827 19.83 -34.19 -9.33
CA LYS A 827 19.47 -33.22 -8.26
C LYS A 827 19.87 -33.78 -6.88
N SER A 828 19.92 -32.89 -5.88
CA SER A 828 20.13 -33.30 -4.48
C SER A 828 18.97 -34.16 -3.96
N ASP A 829 19.28 -35.11 -3.05
CA ASP A 829 18.27 -35.98 -2.43
C ASP A 829 17.35 -35.19 -1.47
N THR A 830 17.87 -34.15 -0.86
CA THR A 830 17.16 -33.28 0.09
C THR A 830 17.12 -31.84 -0.40
N GLN A 831 16.14 -31.08 0.09
CA GLN A 831 16.07 -29.66 -0.16
C GLN A 831 17.10 -28.91 0.69
N GLU A 832 17.89 -28.06 0.03
CA GLU A 832 18.95 -27.27 0.61
C GLU A 832 18.64 -25.80 0.56
N TYR A 833 19.34 -24.99 1.36
CA TYR A 833 19.19 -23.52 1.35
C TYR A 833 19.57 -22.93 -0.01
N LEU A 834 18.68 -22.13 -0.59
CA LEU A 834 18.84 -21.47 -1.88
C LEU A 834 18.95 -19.94 -1.77
N GLY A 835 18.54 -19.34 -0.66
CA GLY A 835 18.54 -17.90 -0.46
C GLY A 835 17.38 -17.42 0.40
N ASN A 836 17.15 -16.12 0.43
CA ASN A 836 16.07 -15.46 1.18
C ASN A 836 15.28 -14.52 0.28
N VAL A 837 13.95 -14.41 0.46
CA VAL A 837 13.09 -13.56 -0.39
C VAL A 837 13.19 -12.08 -0.09
N ASN A 838 13.65 -11.68 1.09
CA ASN A 838 13.64 -10.29 1.50
C ASN A 838 14.89 -9.56 0.97
N PRO A 839 14.75 -8.36 0.40
CA PRO A 839 15.90 -7.53 0.07
C PRO A 839 16.56 -6.98 1.33
N ASP A 840 17.89 -6.83 1.30
CA ASP A 840 18.65 -6.18 2.36
C ASP A 840 18.47 -4.66 2.33
N TRP A 841 18.58 -4.07 1.13
CA TRP A 841 18.50 -2.63 0.92
C TRP A 841 17.32 -2.24 0.03
N GLN A 842 16.75 -1.10 0.35
CA GLN A 842 15.79 -0.41 -0.49
C GLN A 842 16.21 1.04 -0.68
N LEU A 843 16.08 1.51 -1.91
CA LEU A 843 16.50 2.83 -2.35
C LEU A 843 15.36 3.48 -3.13
N GLY A 844 15.17 4.78 -2.94
CA GLY A 844 14.29 5.61 -3.73
C GLY A 844 14.94 6.98 -3.95
N TRP A 845 15.07 7.40 -5.20
CA TRP A 845 15.65 8.69 -5.57
C TRP A 845 14.67 9.47 -6.44
N GLY A 846 14.01 10.45 -5.81
CA GLY A 846 13.05 11.34 -6.44
C GLY A 846 13.66 12.69 -6.79
N ASN A 847 13.30 13.24 -7.95
CA ASN A 847 13.76 14.55 -8.39
C ASN A 847 12.60 15.36 -8.96
N THR A 848 12.44 16.59 -8.51
CA THR A 848 11.45 17.54 -9.03
C THR A 848 12.19 18.77 -9.55
N ILE A 849 11.99 19.10 -10.80
CA ILE A 849 12.54 20.31 -11.44
C ILE A 849 11.34 21.16 -11.86
N THR A 850 11.32 22.39 -11.41
CA THR A 850 10.27 23.36 -11.78
C THR A 850 10.87 24.53 -12.53
N TYR A 851 10.19 24.97 -13.57
CA TYR A 851 10.51 26.19 -14.32
C TYR A 851 9.20 26.93 -14.62
N LYS A 852 8.95 28.04 -13.93
CA LYS A 852 7.68 28.77 -13.98
C LYS A 852 6.52 27.79 -13.76
N ASP A 853 5.65 27.61 -14.76
CA ASP A 853 4.48 26.74 -14.75
C ASP A 853 4.76 25.30 -15.18
N PHE A 854 6.00 24.98 -15.61
CA PHE A 854 6.43 23.64 -15.92
C PHE A 854 6.95 22.90 -14.69
N SER A 855 6.62 21.62 -14.58
CA SER A 855 7.12 20.72 -13.55
C SER A 855 7.53 19.40 -14.18
N PHE A 856 8.77 19.01 -13.99
CA PHE A 856 9.29 17.71 -14.38
C PHE A 856 9.65 16.91 -13.13
N TYR A 857 9.22 15.67 -13.06
CA TYR A 857 9.51 14.75 -11.97
C TYR A 857 9.94 13.39 -12.49
N PHE A 858 10.91 12.77 -11.83
CA PHE A 858 11.20 11.36 -11.98
C PHE A 858 11.57 10.71 -10.65
N LEU A 859 11.25 9.41 -10.54
CA LEU A 859 11.59 8.56 -9.41
C LEU A 859 12.27 7.30 -9.92
N ILE A 860 13.48 7.05 -9.43
CA ILE A 860 14.18 5.78 -9.59
C ILE A 860 14.10 5.06 -8.26
N ASP A 861 13.63 3.81 -8.28
CA ASP A 861 13.68 2.96 -7.10
C ASP A 861 14.50 1.70 -7.38
N GLY A 862 14.97 1.09 -6.29
CA GLY A 862 15.77 -0.12 -6.38
C GLY A 862 15.74 -0.92 -5.10
N LYS A 863 15.98 -2.21 -5.26
CA LYS A 863 16.20 -3.18 -4.18
C LYS A 863 17.50 -3.91 -4.44
N ILE A 864 18.27 -4.15 -3.38
CA ILE A 864 19.52 -4.91 -3.44
C ILE A 864 19.41 -6.08 -2.49
N GLY A 865 19.83 -7.25 -2.93
CA GLY A 865 19.69 -8.51 -2.19
C GLY A 865 18.33 -9.17 -2.43
N GLY A 866 18.11 -10.27 -1.71
CA GLY A 866 16.95 -11.13 -1.89
C GLY A 866 17.02 -12.05 -3.09
N ASN A 867 16.18 -13.07 -3.06
CA ASN A 867 16.05 -14.08 -4.10
C ASN A 867 14.57 -14.28 -4.46
N THR A 868 14.32 -14.69 -5.69
CA THR A 868 12.98 -15.05 -6.17
C THR A 868 13.04 -16.32 -6.99
N ILE A 869 12.01 -17.16 -6.88
CA ILE A 869 11.89 -18.41 -7.64
C ILE A 869 11.01 -18.16 -8.86
N GLY A 870 11.50 -18.46 -10.06
CA GLY A 870 10.77 -18.34 -11.32
C GLY A 870 10.18 -19.67 -11.76
N MET A 871 9.07 -20.11 -11.16
CA MET A 871 8.40 -21.35 -11.55
C MET A 871 7.79 -21.26 -12.93
N THR A 872 7.30 -20.09 -13.35
CA THR A 872 6.86 -19.87 -14.74
C THR A 872 7.96 -20.23 -15.73
N GLN A 873 9.17 -19.70 -15.55
CA GLN A 873 10.31 -20.02 -16.43
C GLN A 873 10.65 -21.52 -16.39
N SER A 874 10.66 -22.12 -15.19
CA SER A 874 10.93 -23.54 -15.01
C SER A 874 9.95 -24.42 -15.78
N TYR A 875 8.66 -24.17 -15.66
CA TYR A 875 7.65 -24.91 -16.43
C TYR A 875 7.80 -24.67 -17.94
N LEU A 876 8.02 -23.44 -18.39
CA LEU A 876 8.16 -23.13 -19.81
C LEU A 876 9.41 -23.76 -20.43
N ASP A 877 10.50 -23.84 -19.69
CA ASP A 877 11.72 -24.56 -20.14
C ASP A 877 11.47 -26.04 -20.25
N SER A 878 10.75 -26.67 -19.30
CA SER A 878 10.39 -28.10 -19.38
C SER A 878 9.50 -28.40 -20.58
N TYR A 879 8.69 -27.42 -21.02
CA TYR A 879 7.85 -27.54 -22.22
C TYR A 879 8.59 -27.22 -23.53
N GLY A 880 9.85 -26.75 -23.49
CA GLY A 880 10.64 -26.41 -24.67
C GLY A 880 10.15 -25.17 -25.44
N VAL A 881 9.40 -24.28 -24.80
CA VAL A 881 8.77 -23.11 -25.45
C VAL A 881 9.51 -21.81 -25.29
N THR A 882 10.66 -21.79 -24.57
CA THR A 882 11.43 -20.57 -24.34
C THR A 882 12.56 -20.36 -25.35
N GLU A 883 12.99 -19.11 -25.53
CA GLU A 883 14.18 -18.80 -26.34
C GLU A 883 15.41 -19.58 -25.83
N THR A 884 15.58 -19.71 -24.50
CA THR A 884 16.71 -20.42 -23.89
C THR A 884 16.78 -21.88 -24.33
N THR A 885 15.62 -22.57 -24.39
CA THR A 885 15.58 -23.96 -24.85
C THR A 885 15.84 -24.10 -26.35
N ALA A 886 15.41 -23.13 -27.15
CA ALA A 886 15.69 -23.12 -28.57
C ALA A 886 17.17 -22.80 -28.88
N ASP A 887 17.79 -21.86 -28.17
CA ASP A 887 19.22 -21.56 -28.25
C ASP A 887 20.07 -22.78 -27.89
N ALA A 888 19.70 -23.50 -26.82
CA ALA A 888 20.39 -24.74 -26.44
C ALA A 888 20.34 -25.79 -27.59
N ARG A 889 19.20 -25.94 -28.26
CA ARG A 889 19.03 -26.85 -29.39
C ARG A 889 19.84 -26.42 -30.60
N ASP A 890 19.82 -25.15 -30.97
CA ASP A 890 20.63 -24.59 -32.08
C ASP A 890 22.14 -24.71 -31.82
N ASN A 891 22.54 -24.67 -30.54
CA ASN A 891 23.93 -24.87 -30.09
C ASN A 891 24.33 -26.36 -29.97
N GLY A 892 23.47 -27.32 -30.35
CA GLY A 892 23.76 -28.75 -30.27
C GLY A 892 23.67 -29.34 -28.88
N GLY A 893 22.94 -28.71 -27.96
CA GLY A 893 22.70 -29.17 -26.59
C GLY A 893 23.07 -28.14 -25.53
N VAL A 894 22.86 -28.50 -24.26
CA VAL A 894 23.25 -27.73 -23.09
C VAL A 894 24.65 -28.11 -22.66
N ASP A 895 25.50 -27.09 -22.50
CA ASP A 895 26.86 -27.29 -21.96
C ASP A 895 26.78 -27.65 -20.47
N VAL A 896 27.23 -28.82 -20.12
CA VAL A 896 27.28 -29.35 -18.74
C VAL A 896 28.63 -29.21 -18.08
N GLY A 897 29.58 -28.57 -18.75
CA GLY A 897 30.96 -28.38 -18.32
C GLY A 897 31.92 -29.35 -19.00
N ASN A 898 33.22 -29.08 -18.90
CA ASN A 898 34.30 -29.87 -19.50
C ASN A 898 34.19 -30.08 -21.02
N GLY A 899 33.52 -29.14 -21.74
CA GLY A 899 33.28 -29.27 -23.17
C GLY A 899 32.22 -30.31 -23.54
N GLN A 900 31.55 -30.93 -22.56
CA GLN A 900 30.48 -31.88 -22.78
C GLN A 900 29.15 -31.18 -22.97
N LYS A 901 28.42 -31.54 -24.03
CA LYS A 901 27.02 -31.10 -24.22
C LYS A 901 26.09 -32.30 -24.17
N ILE A 902 24.94 -32.12 -23.60
CA ILE A 902 23.84 -33.09 -23.60
C ILE A 902 22.62 -32.53 -24.33
N ASP A 903 21.79 -33.43 -24.84
CA ASP A 903 20.57 -33.03 -25.52
C ASP A 903 19.73 -32.11 -24.65
N ALA A 904 19.18 -31.03 -25.27
CA ALA A 904 18.44 -30.00 -24.57
C ALA A 904 17.16 -30.54 -23.88
N GLN A 905 16.40 -31.43 -24.54
CA GLN A 905 15.23 -32.04 -23.96
C GLN A 905 15.60 -32.88 -22.73
N THR A 906 16.68 -33.67 -22.82
CA THR A 906 17.20 -34.48 -21.70
C THR A 906 17.55 -33.59 -20.51
N TYR A 907 18.28 -32.49 -20.76
CA TYR A 907 18.65 -31.53 -19.70
C TYR A 907 17.43 -30.91 -19.04
N TYR A 908 16.56 -30.24 -19.82
CA TYR A 908 15.43 -29.50 -19.25
C TYR A 908 14.38 -30.42 -18.64
N SER A 909 14.19 -31.65 -19.14
CA SER A 909 13.30 -32.64 -18.51
C SER A 909 13.81 -33.09 -17.13
N ALA A 910 15.13 -33.06 -16.90
CA ALA A 910 15.70 -33.40 -15.61
C ALA A 910 15.75 -32.24 -14.62
N VAL A 911 15.99 -31.01 -15.14
CA VAL A 911 16.30 -29.80 -14.36
C VAL A 911 15.08 -28.92 -14.14
N ALA A 912 14.16 -28.84 -15.11
CA ALA A 912 13.05 -27.92 -15.18
C ALA A 912 11.69 -28.58 -14.88
N GLY A 913 10.72 -27.79 -14.41
CA GLY A 913 9.35 -28.27 -14.15
C GLY A 913 9.10 -28.65 -12.70
N LYS A 914 8.05 -29.45 -12.50
CA LYS A 914 7.57 -29.87 -11.18
C LYS A 914 8.61 -30.73 -10.43
N ASP A 915 8.90 -30.36 -9.18
CA ASP A 915 9.77 -31.11 -8.25
C ASP A 915 11.21 -31.34 -8.77
N LYS A 916 11.71 -30.40 -9.57
CA LYS A 916 13.06 -30.46 -10.20
C LYS A 916 14.08 -29.56 -9.49
N CYS A 917 15.07 -29.07 -10.21
CA CYS A 917 16.22 -28.34 -9.64
C CYS A 917 15.88 -26.84 -9.45
N ASN A 918 15.29 -26.48 -8.30
CA ASN A 918 14.92 -25.09 -8.01
C ASN A 918 16.12 -24.14 -7.95
N SER A 919 17.35 -24.65 -7.72
CA SER A 919 18.58 -23.84 -7.73
C SER A 919 18.78 -23.11 -9.06
N GLU A 920 18.44 -23.74 -10.18
CA GLU A 920 18.62 -23.17 -11.52
C GLU A 920 17.55 -22.11 -11.87
N TYR A 921 16.48 -22.05 -11.08
CA TYR A 921 15.36 -21.11 -11.23
C TYR A 921 15.22 -20.16 -10.03
N THR A 922 16.26 -20.09 -9.19
CA THR A 922 16.38 -19.12 -8.12
C THR A 922 17.25 -17.96 -8.57
N TYR A 923 16.65 -16.81 -8.74
CA TYR A 923 17.30 -15.61 -9.27
C TYR A 923 17.51 -14.56 -8.19
N SER A 924 18.55 -13.71 -8.33
CA SER A 924 18.68 -12.52 -7.50
C SER A 924 17.50 -11.56 -7.75
N ALA A 925 16.87 -11.09 -6.67
CA ALA A 925 15.80 -10.12 -6.71
C ALA A 925 16.31 -8.66 -6.85
N THR A 926 17.63 -8.46 -6.92
CA THR A 926 18.23 -7.14 -7.12
C THR A 926 17.72 -6.50 -8.40
N ASN A 927 17.14 -5.31 -8.27
CA ASN A 927 16.62 -4.56 -9.41
C ASN A 927 16.66 -3.06 -9.18
N PHE A 928 16.73 -2.31 -10.28
CA PHE A 928 16.61 -0.84 -10.34
C PHE A 928 15.74 -0.48 -11.53
N ARG A 929 14.76 0.41 -11.31
CA ARG A 929 13.82 0.81 -12.37
C ARG A 929 13.49 2.29 -12.35
N LEU A 930 13.07 2.81 -13.50
CA LEU A 930 12.40 4.10 -13.60
C LEU A 930 10.93 3.91 -13.20
N ARG A 931 10.64 4.26 -11.94
CA ARG A 931 9.34 3.99 -11.32
C ARG A 931 8.27 4.97 -11.78
N GLU A 932 8.57 6.26 -11.76
CA GLU A 932 7.64 7.31 -12.14
C GLU A 932 8.36 8.38 -12.96
N VAL A 933 7.66 8.93 -13.95
CA VAL A 933 8.01 10.16 -14.67
C VAL A 933 6.75 10.98 -14.81
N SER A 934 6.87 12.28 -14.62
CA SER A 934 5.76 13.21 -14.88
C SER A 934 6.29 14.51 -15.46
N LEU A 935 5.66 14.98 -16.54
CA LEU A 935 5.87 16.30 -17.11
C LEU A 935 4.56 17.05 -17.09
N GLY A 936 4.49 18.11 -16.30
CA GLY A 936 3.27 18.88 -16.07
C GLY A 936 3.41 20.35 -16.49
N TYR A 937 2.31 20.94 -16.91
CA TYR A 937 2.17 22.37 -17.14
C TYR A 937 0.88 22.89 -16.51
N THR A 938 0.95 24.04 -15.84
CA THR A 938 -0.19 24.69 -15.18
C THR A 938 -0.61 25.92 -15.96
N PHE A 939 -1.77 25.87 -16.59
CA PHE A 939 -2.41 27.01 -17.22
C PHE A 939 -3.17 27.81 -16.15
N ARG A 940 -2.88 29.09 -16.05
CA ARG A 940 -3.51 30.00 -15.09
C ARG A 940 -4.62 30.80 -15.79
N ASN A 941 -5.78 30.91 -15.14
CA ASN A 941 -6.93 31.69 -15.64
C ASN A 941 -7.30 31.38 -17.10
N LEU A 942 -7.39 30.10 -17.44
CA LEU A 942 -7.69 29.69 -18.81
C LEU A 942 -9.13 30.08 -19.17
N LEU A 943 -9.26 30.98 -20.18
CA LEU A 943 -10.52 31.43 -20.78
C LEU A 943 -11.54 32.04 -19.78
N GLY A 944 -11.12 32.47 -18.58
CA GLY A 944 -12.01 33.00 -17.55
C GLY A 944 -12.95 31.95 -16.93
N VAL A 945 -12.85 30.66 -17.30
CA VAL A 945 -13.74 29.58 -16.84
C VAL A 945 -13.11 28.79 -15.67
N SER A 946 -11.80 28.66 -15.65
CA SER A 946 -11.08 27.93 -14.59
C SER A 946 -10.00 28.77 -13.94
N LYS A 947 -9.85 28.67 -12.61
CA LYS A 947 -8.76 29.32 -11.88
C LYS A 947 -7.42 28.71 -12.28
N ASN A 948 -7.33 27.37 -12.31
CA ASN A 948 -6.13 26.65 -12.71
C ASN A 948 -6.50 25.36 -13.46
N LEU A 949 -5.81 25.11 -14.57
CA LEU A 949 -5.82 23.83 -15.26
C LEU A 949 -4.40 23.25 -15.23
N ASN A 950 -4.19 22.14 -14.57
CA ASN A 950 -2.93 21.38 -14.64
C ASN A 950 -3.10 20.19 -15.60
N LEU A 951 -2.20 20.12 -16.58
CA LEU A 951 -2.11 19.01 -17.53
C LEU A 951 -0.75 18.33 -17.34
N SER A 952 -0.72 17.02 -17.11
CA SER A 952 0.50 16.28 -16.91
C SER A 952 0.51 15.00 -17.73
N LEU A 953 1.64 14.75 -18.41
CA LEU A 953 1.97 13.43 -18.96
C LEU A 953 2.63 12.61 -17.85
N VAL A 954 2.21 11.36 -17.68
CA VAL A 954 2.71 10.49 -16.61
C VAL A 954 3.12 9.14 -17.18
N GLY A 955 4.17 8.57 -16.59
CA GLY A 955 4.61 7.21 -16.91
C GLY A 955 4.97 6.48 -15.63
N ARG A 956 4.67 5.17 -15.55
CA ARG A 956 5.04 4.32 -14.42
C ARG A 956 5.65 3.01 -14.90
N ASN A 957 6.62 2.50 -14.12
CA ASN A 957 7.34 1.25 -14.37
C ASN A 957 7.88 1.17 -15.81
N LEU A 958 8.48 2.27 -16.32
CA LEU A 958 8.76 2.38 -17.75
C LEU A 958 9.77 1.34 -18.23
N PHE A 959 10.83 1.11 -17.48
CA PHE A 959 11.84 0.08 -17.76
C PHE A 959 12.72 -0.21 -16.53
N PHE A 960 13.43 -1.32 -16.57
CA PHE A 960 14.47 -1.67 -15.61
C PHE A 960 15.85 -1.24 -16.12
N PHE A 961 16.61 -0.53 -15.29
CA PHE A 961 18.04 -0.31 -15.52
C PHE A 961 18.83 -1.60 -15.25
N LYS A 962 18.38 -2.38 -14.24
CA LYS A 962 18.97 -3.69 -13.87
C LYS A 962 17.87 -4.63 -13.36
N LYS A 963 17.88 -5.86 -13.85
CA LYS A 963 17.01 -6.95 -13.40
C LYS A 963 17.67 -8.29 -13.78
N ASN A 964 17.73 -9.23 -12.86
CA ASN A 964 18.36 -10.52 -13.10
C ASN A 964 17.33 -11.66 -13.31
N SER A 965 16.12 -11.52 -12.79
CA SER A 965 15.05 -12.52 -12.96
C SER A 965 14.31 -12.36 -14.30
N PRO A 966 13.75 -13.41 -14.89
CA PRO A 966 12.91 -13.30 -16.08
C PRO A 966 11.61 -12.52 -15.81
N HIS A 967 11.03 -12.66 -14.63
CA HIS A 967 9.82 -11.95 -14.14
C HIS A 967 10.18 -10.70 -13.33
N ASP A 968 9.19 -9.93 -12.90
CA ASP A 968 9.37 -8.80 -11.99
C ASP A 968 9.55 -9.31 -10.55
N PRO A 969 10.73 -9.09 -9.93
CA PRO A 969 10.98 -9.56 -8.56
C PRO A 969 10.18 -8.79 -7.50
N ASP A 970 9.55 -7.67 -7.86
CA ASP A 970 8.68 -6.89 -6.96
C ASP A 970 7.21 -7.29 -7.05
N SER A 971 6.84 -8.22 -7.93
CA SER A 971 5.50 -8.77 -8.03
C SER A 971 5.35 -10.05 -7.22
N SER A 972 4.16 -10.31 -6.72
CA SER A 972 3.85 -11.55 -5.98
C SER A 972 2.49 -12.09 -6.39
N VAL A 973 2.32 -13.39 -6.39
CA VAL A 973 1.02 -14.04 -6.60
C VAL A 973 0.15 -14.03 -5.34
N SER A 974 0.73 -13.71 -4.18
CA SER A 974 0.03 -13.67 -2.91
C SER A 974 0.59 -12.59 -1.98
N THR A 975 -0.27 -11.96 -1.19
CA THR A 975 0.12 -11.03 -0.13
C THR A 975 0.24 -11.69 1.24
N ASP A 976 0.01 -13.00 1.34
CA ASP A 976 0.18 -13.75 2.59
C ASP A 976 1.66 -13.85 3.00
N ASN A 977 1.92 -14.10 4.28
CA ASN A 977 3.28 -14.13 4.84
C ASN A 977 4.14 -15.23 4.19
N ALA A 978 3.54 -16.39 3.93
CA ALA A 978 4.20 -17.59 3.46
C ALA A 978 4.52 -17.63 1.97
N TRP A 979 3.94 -16.74 1.15
CA TRP A 979 3.90 -16.90 -0.31
C TRP A 979 4.50 -15.71 -1.07
N GLY A 980 5.46 -15.00 -0.50
CA GLY A 980 6.23 -13.97 -1.18
C GLY A 980 7.43 -14.54 -1.94
N GLY A 981 7.91 -13.83 -2.96
CA GLY A 981 9.20 -14.12 -3.60
C GLY A 981 9.21 -15.30 -4.56
N PHE A 982 8.07 -15.67 -5.16
CA PHE A 982 8.05 -16.61 -6.28
C PHE A 982 7.02 -16.16 -7.33
N ASP A 983 7.31 -16.53 -8.57
CA ASP A 983 6.43 -16.34 -9.72
C ASP A 983 5.90 -17.69 -10.21
N THR A 984 4.59 -17.77 -10.43
CA THR A 984 3.93 -18.92 -11.04
C THR A 984 2.76 -18.44 -11.88
N PHE A 985 2.98 -18.26 -13.17
CA PHE A 985 2.00 -17.78 -14.15
C PHE A 985 1.17 -16.57 -13.66
N GLY A 986 1.82 -15.65 -12.91
CA GLY A 986 1.22 -14.38 -12.53
C GLY A 986 1.08 -13.45 -13.73
N LEU A 987 0.12 -12.51 -13.67
CA LEU A 987 0.01 -11.48 -14.70
C LEU A 987 1.34 -10.69 -14.78
N PRO A 988 1.94 -10.53 -15.96
CA PRO A 988 3.14 -9.72 -16.12
C PRO A 988 2.94 -8.29 -15.60
N THR A 989 3.94 -7.75 -14.94
CA THR A 989 3.91 -6.34 -14.52
C THR A 989 3.75 -5.45 -15.74
N SER A 990 2.90 -4.43 -15.61
CA SER A 990 2.67 -3.45 -16.67
C SER A 990 3.61 -2.25 -16.60
N ARG A 991 3.99 -1.74 -17.77
CA ARG A 991 4.39 -0.33 -17.91
C ARG A 991 3.16 0.48 -18.29
N SER A 992 3.07 1.70 -17.78
CA SER A 992 1.92 2.53 -18.06
C SER A 992 2.32 3.93 -18.52
N TYR A 993 1.50 4.49 -19.42
CA TYR A 993 1.59 5.85 -19.94
C TYR A 993 0.23 6.51 -19.77
N GLY A 994 0.21 7.74 -19.31
CA GLY A 994 -1.06 8.37 -19.04
C GLY A 994 -1.04 9.89 -19.11
N ILE A 995 -2.25 10.45 -19.03
CA ILE A 995 -2.51 11.89 -18.96
C ILE A 995 -3.30 12.15 -17.68
N ASN A 996 -2.84 13.11 -16.90
CA ASN A 996 -3.54 13.59 -15.73
C ASN A 996 -3.99 15.04 -15.95
N VAL A 997 -5.28 15.26 -15.82
CA VAL A 997 -5.92 16.59 -15.96
C VAL A 997 -6.53 16.96 -14.62
N LYS A 998 -6.23 18.14 -14.12
CA LYS A 998 -6.80 18.67 -12.90
C LYS A 998 -7.28 20.10 -13.12
N VAL A 999 -8.54 20.36 -12.84
CA VAL A 999 -9.20 21.67 -13.04
C VAL A 999 -9.76 22.14 -11.70
N THR A 1000 -9.54 23.38 -11.36
CA THR A 1000 -10.13 24.05 -10.20
C THR A 1000 -10.98 25.22 -10.69
N PHE A 1001 -12.25 25.28 -10.24
CA PHE A 1001 -13.23 26.32 -10.57
C PHE A 1001 -13.46 27.23 -9.38
#